data_f1bedafec99d8a2c11008ea178be07e7
#
_entry.id   f1bedafec99d8a2c11008ea178be07e7
#
_cell.length_a   1.000
_cell.length_b   1.000
_cell.length_c   1.000
_cell.angle_alpha   90.00
_cell.angle_beta   90.00
_cell.angle_gamma   90.00
#
_symmetry.space_group_name_H-M   'P 1'
#
loop_
_entity.id
_entity.type
_entity.pdbx_description
1 polymer ?
#
loop_
_entity_poly.entity_id
_entity_poly.type
_entity_poly.pdbx_seq_one_letter_code
_entity_poly.pdbx_strand_id
1 'polypeptide(L)'
;MNWHNLSTILAVLTSLLALIVCGQEDNLGLKNGYISLSTANWDLKLVKDAQVLASLTPKGKSFDFLPFDYLSVRTENQQYHNGDITFSYRATGETEWVKVDSAKSRKAVTVVQAKDALAAADLMPTLPANSPLRIIRKWVDVDGDLGMSFTATNTADHDVEIGSLGFPTEFNSIFTNRSPEEMSAKCSLTDPYIGMDAGYLQVTPTSGTGEALIVTPMDNTSTPFEAWHNLHEPYFDSTAYESQTFEGFYEWLVHSTAYAGTEWRKAKPWNPPTSRILEAGQSTTVGLRFSVVKDGIRGIQKAVRATNTPLTIGTGYVVPRDLTVQLRILAPADIVSVTQTVHYFITESAPDAVARLGQFSTSTMWFTDTSDPFGRAPSIMSYDASTKKPVLQDPRVWIAGLSDEGGVIYMATAMKQSAHPDTNEIAKLEEFVSKVLFPTIQNGSDLVRKSIFFYEPSTVPGYSHSKSIDWGNWWSWNKADSYSTQRSYDYIHVVATYWALYRAGRDQPGLLKQRTWQWYLSRAVNTTIACFATDSAGRELVQYSRVGQMGETVVGELLHDLRREGWSKEADAVEVSMKKRADLWNSQAEPFGSEMAWDSTGQEGVYYWSNYFKLTSTATKTINSILGYMPTVSHWGWNGNARRYWDFIYAGKLQRIERMIHHYGSSLNAIPLLTQFRQQPKDTYLLRVGYGGVSGPLTNIRQDGSMYNAFHSFPDTLVGDDYSGDYGPNFLGVMLASATYVVDDPDLGLVAYGGNLAVDGQVVTVQPRDAVRQRIYISSMGVYIVVSSGWIDQCSFARANAKQVTLQLVPGPSKATSAIVWVENPGSSTQYKVTSQAKAMRGGWQVQLANVGVEVTVASA
;
A
#
# COMPACT_ATOMS: atom_id res chain seq x y z
N MET A 1 23.86 -12.73 16.20
CA MET A 1 24.63 -13.60 15.29
C MET A 1 25.61 -12.74 14.52
N ASN A 2 26.90 -13.09 14.52
CA ASN A 2 27.93 -12.26 13.89
C ASN A 2 27.77 -12.25 12.36
N TRP A 3 27.87 -11.08 11.75
CA TRP A 3 27.86 -10.85 10.30
C TRP A 3 28.81 -11.77 9.49
N HIS A 4 29.84 -12.31 10.13
CA HIS A 4 30.73 -13.30 9.50
C HIS A 4 30.03 -14.64 9.21
N ASN A 5 28.99 -15.00 9.96
CA ASN A 5 28.24 -16.23 9.70
C ASN A 5 27.17 -16.03 8.61
N LEU A 6 26.59 -14.82 8.49
CA LEU A 6 25.69 -14.51 7.37
C LEU A 6 26.43 -14.44 6.04
N SER A 7 27.63 -13.81 6.01
CA SER A 7 28.43 -13.77 4.79
C SER A 7 28.94 -15.16 4.38
N THR A 8 29.17 -16.06 5.33
CA THR A 8 29.56 -17.43 5.03
C THR A 8 28.37 -18.29 4.59
N ILE A 9 27.19 -18.07 5.16
CA ILE A 9 25.94 -18.71 4.72
C ILE A 9 25.53 -18.16 3.35
N LEU A 10 25.63 -16.85 3.14
CA LEU A 10 25.38 -16.24 1.83
C LEU A 10 26.39 -16.72 0.78
N ALA A 11 27.67 -16.87 1.11
CA ALA A 11 28.69 -17.38 0.21
C ALA A 11 28.52 -18.87 -0.09
N VAL A 12 27.99 -19.68 0.84
CA VAL A 12 27.64 -21.09 0.63
C VAL A 12 26.35 -21.20 -0.17
N LEU A 13 25.36 -20.34 0.06
CA LEU A 13 24.14 -20.26 -0.74
C LEU A 13 24.40 -19.72 -2.15
N THR A 14 25.26 -18.73 -2.33
CA THR A 14 25.69 -18.28 -3.67
C THR A 14 26.50 -19.35 -4.39
N SER A 15 27.31 -20.12 -3.69
CA SER A 15 28.01 -21.28 -4.31
C SER A 15 27.07 -22.45 -4.58
N LEU A 16 26.03 -22.71 -3.78
CA LEU A 16 24.98 -23.69 -4.09
C LEU A 16 24.07 -23.20 -5.23
N LEU A 17 23.66 -21.92 -5.28
CA LEU A 17 22.97 -21.34 -6.44
C LEU A 17 23.83 -21.38 -7.71
N ALA A 18 25.13 -21.09 -7.61
CA ALA A 18 26.06 -21.24 -8.73
C ALA A 18 26.22 -22.70 -9.17
N LEU A 19 26.09 -23.68 -8.26
CA LEU A 19 26.10 -25.10 -8.56
C LEU A 19 24.76 -25.62 -9.13
N ILE A 20 23.63 -24.98 -8.76
CA ILE A 20 22.32 -25.30 -9.35
C ILE A 20 22.24 -24.71 -10.78
N VAL A 21 22.82 -23.54 -11.03
CA VAL A 21 22.87 -22.93 -12.37
C VAL A 21 23.72 -23.73 -13.38
N CYS A 22 24.60 -24.59 -12.92
CA CYS A 22 25.43 -25.44 -13.81
C CYS A 22 24.71 -26.67 -14.39
N GLY A 23 23.42 -26.86 -14.12
CA GLY A 23 22.63 -27.99 -14.62
C GLY A 23 21.25 -27.66 -15.13
N GLN A 24 20.87 -26.36 -15.17
CA GLN A 24 19.55 -25.92 -15.61
C GLN A 24 19.39 -26.13 -17.12
N GLU A 25 18.35 -26.86 -17.54
CA GLU A 25 18.05 -27.09 -18.95
C GLU A 25 17.50 -25.80 -19.60
N ASP A 26 18.14 -25.35 -20.68
CA ASP A 26 17.64 -24.22 -21.46
C ASP A 26 16.47 -24.66 -22.37
N ASN A 27 15.28 -24.73 -21.80
CA ASN A 27 14.06 -25.08 -22.52
C ASN A 27 13.48 -23.92 -23.34
N LEU A 28 13.89 -22.67 -23.05
CA LEU A 28 13.56 -21.51 -23.88
C LEU A 28 14.31 -21.47 -25.19
N GLY A 29 15.50 -22.07 -25.25
CA GLY A 29 16.39 -22.02 -26.43
C GLY A 29 17.22 -20.75 -26.53
N LEU A 30 17.62 -20.12 -25.40
CA LEU A 30 18.41 -18.88 -25.39
C LEU A 30 19.73 -19.01 -26.16
N LYS A 31 20.31 -20.24 -26.21
CA LYS A 31 21.52 -20.53 -26.98
C LYS A 31 21.39 -20.23 -28.47
N ASN A 32 20.17 -20.21 -29.00
CA ASN A 32 19.92 -19.91 -30.42
C ASN A 32 19.68 -18.40 -30.66
N GLY A 33 19.71 -17.58 -29.59
CA GLY A 33 19.65 -16.11 -29.63
C GLY A 33 18.22 -15.56 -29.73
N TYR A 34 18.16 -14.31 -30.20
CA TYR A 34 16.96 -13.51 -30.19
C TYR A 34 16.58 -13.02 -31.60
N ILE A 35 15.29 -12.72 -31.78
CA ILE A 35 14.76 -11.94 -32.89
C ILE A 35 14.56 -10.52 -32.37
N SER A 36 15.29 -9.54 -32.91
CA SER A 36 15.13 -8.12 -32.57
C SER A 36 14.12 -7.50 -33.52
N LEU A 37 13.11 -6.86 -32.95
CA LEU A 37 12.01 -6.21 -33.65
C LEU A 37 11.79 -4.80 -33.08
N SER A 38 11.05 -3.97 -33.79
CA SER A 38 10.66 -2.66 -33.27
C SER A 38 9.34 -2.20 -33.86
N THR A 39 8.64 -1.37 -33.08
CA THR A 39 7.52 -0.55 -33.52
C THR A 39 7.90 0.93 -33.45
N ALA A 40 6.97 1.83 -33.63
CA ALA A 40 7.23 3.26 -33.42
C ALA A 40 7.49 3.61 -31.94
N ASN A 41 6.90 2.86 -31.01
CA ASN A 41 7.00 3.14 -29.56
C ASN A 41 7.92 2.16 -28.79
N TRP A 42 8.26 0.99 -29.38
CA TRP A 42 8.96 -0.08 -28.70
C TRP A 42 10.18 -0.60 -29.47
N ASP A 43 11.24 -0.94 -28.75
CA ASP A 43 12.26 -1.89 -29.13
C ASP A 43 12.03 -3.19 -28.34
N LEU A 44 12.02 -4.35 -29.02
CA LEU A 44 11.72 -5.62 -28.38
C LEU A 44 12.60 -6.76 -28.86
N LYS A 45 12.73 -7.78 -28.04
CA LYS A 45 13.40 -9.02 -28.38
C LYS A 45 12.49 -10.20 -28.07
N LEU A 46 12.40 -11.14 -29.00
CA LEU A 46 11.77 -12.44 -28.77
C LEU A 46 12.88 -13.48 -28.68
N VAL A 47 12.73 -14.47 -27.80
CA VAL A 47 13.59 -15.66 -27.83
C VAL A 47 13.37 -16.39 -29.15
N LYS A 48 14.41 -16.74 -29.88
CA LYS A 48 14.29 -17.25 -31.25
C LYS A 48 13.47 -18.54 -31.35
N ASP A 49 13.68 -19.47 -30.43
CA ASP A 49 13.01 -20.78 -30.45
C ASP A 49 11.60 -20.72 -29.90
N ALA A 50 11.40 -20.12 -28.74
CA ALA A 50 10.10 -20.06 -28.06
C ALA A 50 9.22 -18.90 -28.57
N GLN A 51 9.82 -17.86 -29.18
CA GLN A 51 9.19 -16.59 -29.55
C GLN A 51 8.42 -15.91 -28.42
N VAL A 52 8.73 -16.23 -27.15
CA VAL A 52 8.26 -15.45 -26.00
C VAL A 52 9.00 -14.11 -25.94
N LEU A 53 8.38 -13.12 -25.32
CA LEU A 53 8.95 -11.79 -25.21
C LEU A 53 10.06 -11.78 -24.13
N ALA A 54 11.27 -11.46 -24.55
CA ALA A 54 12.46 -11.45 -23.70
C ALA A 54 12.80 -10.05 -23.20
N SER A 55 12.53 -9.01 -23.98
CA SER A 55 12.84 -7.62 -23.68
C SER A 55 11.77 -6.71 -24.29
N LEU A 56 11.38 -5.67 -23.57
CA LEU A 56 10.41 -4.66 -24.00
C LEU A 56 10.82 -3.30 -23.48
N THR A 57 11.45 -2.50 -24.34
CA THR A 57 12.04 -1.21 -23.99
C THR A 57 11.35 -0.09 -24.78
N PRO A 58 10.89 0.99 -24.13
CA PRO A 58 10.37 2.15 -24.88
C PRO A 58 11.43 2.69 -25.86
N LYS A 59 11.00 3.09 -27.04
CA LYS A 59 11.88 3.51 -28.15
C LYS A 59 12.87 4.59 -27.70
N GLY A 60 14.17 4.27 -27.85
CA GLY A 60 15.25 5.20 -27.48
C GLY A 60 15.47 5.37 -25.98
N LYS A 61 14.92 4.48 -25.15
CA LYS A 61 15.11 4.46 -23.71
C LYS A 61 15.91 3.22 -23.27
N SER A 62 16.33 3.20 -22.01
CA SER A 62 17.12 2.10 -21.45
C SER A 62 16.33 1.22 -20.48
N PHE A 63 15.15 1.67 -20.01
CA PHE A 63 14.35 0.91 -19.07
C PHE A 63 13.67 -0.26 -19.77
N ASP A 64 13.97 -1.48 -19.33
CA ASP A 64 13.33 -2.70 -19.83
C ASP A 64 12.23 -3.13 -18.86
N PHE A 65 11.00 -3.19 -19.33
CA PHE A 65 9.86 -3.65 -18.54
C PHE A 65 9.92 -5.14 -18.24
N LEU A 66 10.81 -5.89 -18.92
CA LEU A 66 10.98 -7.32 -18.67
C LEU A 66 12.33 -7.60 -17.98
N PRO A 67 12.45 -8.71 -17.26
CA PRO A 67 13.67 -9.07 -16.58
C PRO A 67 14.71 -9.69 -17.52
N PHE A 68 15.08 -8.96 -18.59
CA PHE A 68 16.00 -9.47 -19.61
C PHE A 68 17.37 -9.88 -19.04
N ASP A 69 17.88 -9.11 -18.08
CA ASP A 69 19.14 -9.40 -17.39
C ASP A 69 19.04 -10.62 -16.45
N TYR A 70 17.84 -11.09 -16.16
CA TYR A 70 17.57 -12.27 -15.33
C TYR A 70 17.02 -13.46 -16.12
N LEU A 71 16.82 -13.30 -17.42
CA LEU A 71 16.20 -14.33 -18.26
C LEU A 71 16.97 -15.65 -18.29
N SER A 72 18.30 -15.59 -18.15
CA SER A 72 19.15 -16.78 -18.16
C SER A 72 18.91 -17.74 -16.98
N VAL A 73 18.29 -17.29 -15.89
CA VAL A 73 17.90 -18.11 -14.74
C VAL A 73 16.42 -18.46 -14.75
N ARG A 74 15.69 -18.14 -15.83
CA ARG A 74 14.28 -18.40 -16.02
C ARG A 74 14.02 -19.10 -17.36
N THR A 75 14.73 -20.19 -17.59
CA THR A 75 14.71 -20.92 -18.87
C THR A 75 14.03 -22.27 -18.79
N GLU A 76 13.65 -22.72 -17.61
CA GLU A 76 13.06 -24.04 -17.40
C GLU A 76 11.59 -24.13 -17.79
N ASN A 77 11.14 -25.36 -18.01
CA ASN A 77 9.70 -25.62 -18.13
C ASN A 77 8.94 -25.20 -16.88
N GLN A 78 7.70 -24.77 -17.05
CA GLN A 78 6.80 -24.25 -16.03
C GLN A 78 7.19 -22.88 -15.45
N GLN A 79 8.18 -22.19 -16.02
CA GLN A 79 8.42 -20.78 -15.80
C GLN A 79 7.70 -19.96 -16.89
N TYR A 80 6.87 -19.05 -16.47
CA TYR A 80 5.98 -18.31 -17.39
C TYR A 80 6.64 -17.05 -17.98
N HIS A 81 6.28 -16.74 -19.21
CA HIS A 81 6.77 -15.56 -19.93
C HIS A 81 5.64 -14.93 -20.76
N ASN A 82 5.73 -13.63 -21.01
CA ASN A 82 4.83 -12.97 -21.96
C ASN A 82 4.92 -13.64 -23.33
N GLY A 83 3.80 -14.12 -23.80
CA GLY A 83 3.71 -14.93 -25.02
C GLY A 83 3.37 -16.40 -24.78
N ASP A 84 3.35 -16.84 -23.52
CA ASP A 84 2.73 -18.10 -23.14
C ASP A 84 1.21 -18.00 -23.12
N ILE A 85 0.55 -19.14 -23.14
CA ILE A 85 -0.90 -19.26 -23.06
C ILE A 85 -1.27 -20.44 -22.18
N THR A 86 -2.28 -20.28 -21.35
CA THR A 86 -2.93 -21.33 -20.58
C THR A 86 -4.38 -21.46 -21.02
N PHE A 87 -4.91 -22.65 -21.08
CA PHE A 87 -6.34 -22.86 -21.33
C PHE A 87 -6.83 -24.19 -20.79
N SER A 88 -8.11 -24.29 -20.56
CA SER A 88 -8.79 -25.53 -20.26
C SER A 88 -9.88 -25.78 -21.29
N TYR A 89 -9.97 -27.00 -21.80
CA TYR A 89 -10.99 -27.36 -22.79
C TYR A 89 -11.67 -28.67 -22.44
N ARG A 90 -12.82 -28.91 -23.05
CA ARG A 90 -13.54 -30.20 -23.06
C ARG A 90 -14.33 -30.34 -24.35
N ALA A 91 -14.66 -31.55 -24.75
CA ALA A 91 -15.70 -31.74 -25.75
C ALA A 91 -17.05 -31.28 -25.19
N THR A 92 -17.88 -30.68 -26.01
CA THR A 92 -19.20 -30.21 -25.55
C THR A 92 -20.03 -31.39 -25.04
N GLY A 93 -20.51 -31.30 -23.80
CA GLY A 93 -21.24 -32.37 -23.11
C GLY A 93 -20.41 -33.20 -22.15
N GLU A 94 -19.08 -33.11 -22.20
CA GLU A 94 -18.19 -33.71 -21.19
C GLU A 94 -18.16 -32.87 -19.91
N THR A 95 -17.83 -33.52 -18.78
CA THR A 95 -17.80 -32.84 -17.47
C THR A 95 -16.39 -32.39 -17.06
N GLU A 96 -15.39 -33.13 -17.49
CA GLU A 96 -14.00 -32.94 -17.05
C GLU A 96 -13.24 -31.97 -17.96
N TRP A 97 -12.48 -31.06 -17.34
CA TRP A 97 -11.64 -30.10 -18.05
C TRP A 97 -10.23 -30.67 -18.28
N VAL A 98 -9.72 -30.53 -19.48
CA VAL A 98 -8.32 -30.81 -19.81
C VAL A 98 -7.54 -29.51 -19.74
N LYS A 99 -6.65 -29.39 -18.78
CA LYS A 99 -5.74 -28.23 -18.63
C LYS A 99 -4.57 -28.34 -19.59
N VAL A 100 -4.26 -27.26 -20.27
CA VAL A 100 -3.14 -27.10 -21.21
C VAL A 100 -2.37 -25.84 -20.86
N ASP A 101 -1.05 -25.92 -20.97
CA ASP A 101 -0.12 -24.86 -20.62
C ASP A 101 1.08 -24.92 -21.57
N SER A 102 1.33 -23.87 -22.33
CA SER A 102 2.43 -23.79 -23.29
C SER A 102 3.82 -23.75 -22.64
N ALA A 103 3.88 -23.34 -21.37
CA ALA A 103 5.11 -23.33 -20.59
C ALA A 103 5.49 -24.72 -20.04
N LYS A 104 4.55 -25.67 -19.98
CA LYS A 104 4.73 -26.94 -19.29
C LYS A 104 5.78 -27.84 -19.93
N SER A 105 5.88 -27.82 -21.26
CA SER A 105 6.81 -28.65 -22.01
C SER A 105 7.26 -27.90 -23.27
N ARG A 106 8.19 -26.98 -23.09
CA ARG A 106 8.63 -26.11 -24.18
C ARG A 106 9.40 -26.86 -25.24
N LYS A 107 9.13 -26.50 -26.47
CA LYS A 107 9.89 -26.87 -27.67
C LYS A 107 9.95 -25.65 -28.59
N ALA A 108 10.88 -25.66 -29.54
CA ALA A 108 10.92 -24.63 -30.55
C ALA A 108 9.58 -24.60 -31.32
N VAL A 109 8.98 -23.39 -31.39
CA VAL A 109 7.71 -23.18 -32.08
C VAL A 109 7.88 -23.25 -33.59
N THR A 110 6.82 -23.52 -34.33
CA THR A 110 6.85 -23.47 -35.78
C THR A 110 6.59 -22.06 -36.28
N VAL A 111 7.58 -21.47 -36.93
CA VAL A 111 7.45 -20.10 -37.48
C VAL A 111 6.38 -20.07 -38.57
N VAL A 112 5.45 -19.13 -38.47
CA VAL A 112 4.40 -18.86 -39.45
C VAL A 112 4.71 -17.55 -40.15
N GLN A 113 4.65 -17.55 -41.48
CA GLN A 113 4.77 -16.33 -42.28
C GLN A 113 3.43 -15.61 -42.30
N ALA A 114 3.37 -14.41 -41.74
CA ALA A 114 2.18 -13.56 -41.73
C ALA A 114 2.59 -12.14 -42.12
N LYS A 115 1.95 -11.60 -43.16
CA LYS A 115 2.29 -10.26 -43.71
C LYS A 115 1.88 -9.11 -42.75
N ASP A 116 0.96 -9.38 -41.86
CA ASP A 116 0.36 -8.46 -40.88
C ASP A 116 0.99 -8.58 -39.47
N ALA A 117 2.09 -9.32 -39.36
CA ALA A 117 2.74 -9.56 -38.06
C ALA A 117 4.25 -9.26 -38.09
N LEU A 118 4.76 -8.77 -37.00
CA LEU A 118 6.20 -8.65 -36.72
C LEU A 118 6.85 -10.03 -36.59
N ALA A 119 6.11 -10.95 -35.93
CA ALA A 119 6.46 -12.37 -35.82
C ALA A 119 5.18 -13.18 -35.58
N ALA A 120 5.16 -14.41 -36.08
CA ALA A 120 4.05 -15.33 -35.82
C ALA A 120 4.56 -16.76 -35.66
N ALA A 121 3.89 -17.51 -34.78
CA ALA A 121 4.25 -18.88 -34.46
C ALA A 121 3.03 -19.76 -34.25
N ASP A 122 3.15 -21.00 -34.71
CA ASP A 122 2.26 -22.09 -34.34
C ASP A 122 2.82 -22.74 -33.06
N LEU A 123 2.02 -22.76 -32.02
CA LEU A 123 2.42 -23.26 -30.68
C LEU A 123 2.20 -24.76 -30.54
N MET A 124 1.68 -25.48 -31.55
CA MET A 124 1.41 -26.91 -31.46
C MET A 124 2.61 -27.75 -30.95
N PRO A 125 3.88 -27.44 -31.28
CA PRO A 125 5.02 -28.17 -30.72
C PRO A 125 5.13 -28.16 -29.19
N THR A 126 4.62 -27.10 -28.55
CA THR A 126 4.65 -26.92 -27.07
C THR A 126 3.40 -27.46 -26.39
N LEU A 127 2.37 -27.84 -27.16
CA LEU A 127 1.10 -28.33 -26.64
C LEU A 127 1.02 -29.87 -26.69
N PRO A 128 0.12 -30.49 -25.92
CA PRO A 128 -0.13 -31.93 -26.05
C PRO A 128 -0.52 -32.30 -27.48
N ALA A 129 0.05 -33.39 -27.98
CA ALA A 129 -0.15 -33.84 -29.37
C ALA A 129 -1.63 -34.11 -29.75
N ASN A 130 -2.45 -34.40 -28.74
CA ASN A 130 -3.90 -34.64 -28.89
C ASN A 130 -4.76 -33.43 -28.61
N SER A 131 -4.18 -32.22 -28.50
CA SER A 131 -4.95 -30.99 -28.30
C SER A 131 -5.88 -30.77 -29.50
N PRO A 132 -7.19 -30.57 -29.29
CA PRO A 132 -8.13 -30.27 -30.37
C PRO A 132 -8.01 -28.82 -30.86
N LEU A 133 -7.27 -27.98 -30.12
CA LEU A 133 -7.10 -26.57 -30.42
C LEU A 133 -5.71 -26.32 -31.00
N ARG A 134 -5.67 -25.81 -32.23
CA ARG A 134 -4.45 -25.25 -32.80
C ARG A 134 -4.33 -23.81 -32.40
N ILE A 135 -3.17 -23.41 -31.85
CA ILE A 135 -2.94 -22.06 -31.36
C ILE A 135 -1.89 -21.37 -32.24
N ILE A 136 -2.28 -20.26 -32.86
CA ILE A 136 -1.36 -19.36 -33.56
C ILE A 136 -1.20 -18.09 -32.75
N ARG A 137 0.03 -17.78 -32.35
CA ARG A 137 0.39 -16.51 -31.73
C ARG A 137 0.94 -15.54 -32.76
N LYS A 138 0.52 -14.26 -32.66
CA LYS A 138 1.10 -13.17 -33.46
C LYS A 138 1.57 -12.04 -32.55
N TRP A 139 2.72 -11.49 -32.89
CA TRP A 139 3.19 -10.20 -32.41
C TRP A 139 2.96 -9.19 -33.55
N VAL A 140 2.26 -8.11 -33.27
CA VAL A 140 1.81 -7.16 -34.29
C VAL A 140 2.15 -5.72 -33.91
N ASP A 141 2.27 -4.83 -34.88
CA ASP A 141 2.29 -3.39 -34.65
C ASP A 141 0.84 -2.88 -34.65
N VAL A 142 0.43 -2.25 -33.56
CA VAL A 142 -0.90 -1.65 -33.39
C VAL A 142 -0.72 -0.15 -33.19
N ASP A 143 -0.73 0.60 -34.27
CA ASP A 143 -0.53 2.07 -34.28
C ASP A 143 0.76 2.51 -33.57
N GLY A 144 1.81 1.72 -33.71
CA GLY A 144 3.10 1.96 -33.09
C GLY A 144 3.29 1.33 -31.70
N ASP A 145 2.25 0.77 -31.10
CA ASP A 145 2.32 -0.04 -29.88
C ASP A 145 2.53 -1.53 -30.23
N LEU A 146 2.83 -2.35 -29.23
CA LEU A 146 2.99 -3.78 -29.42
C LEU A 146 1.65 -4.49 -29.13
N GLY A 147 1.17 -5.28 -30.10
CA GLY A 147 0.06 -6.20 -29.90
C GLY A 147 0.55 -7.64 -29.78
N MET A 148 -0.09 -8.42 -28.90
CA MET A 148 0.07 -9.86 -28.78
C MET A 148 -1.29 -10.50 -28.96
N SER A 149 -1.46 -11.38 -29.94
CA SER A 149 -2.73 -12.08 -30.14
C SER A 149 -2.55 -13.58 -30.28
N PHE A 150 -3.60 -14.31 -29.88
CA PHE A 150 -3.70 -15.75 -30.03
C PHE A 150 -4.98 -16.09 -30.76
N THR A 151 -4.85 -16.86 -31.82
CA THR A 151 -5.99 -17.45 -32.54
C THR A 151 -6.06 -18.93 -32.22
N ALA A 152 -7.12 -19.33 -31.53
CA ALA A 152 -7.43 -20.72 -31.23
C ALA A 152 -8.41 -21.25 -32.26
N THR A 153 -8.03 -22.30 -33.00
CA THR A 153 -8.87 -22.97 -34.00
C THR A 153 -9.18 -24.37 -33.54
N ASN A 154 -10.48 -24.71 -33.52
CA ASN A 154 -10.91 -26.09 -33.27
C ASN A 154 -10.57 -26.94 -34.48
N THR A 155 -9.69 -27.93 -34.34
CA THR A 155 -9.29 -28.86 -35.39
C THR A 155 -9.93 -30.24 -35.22
N ALA A 156 -10.76 -30.45 -34.19
CA ALA A 156 -11.55 -31.66 -34.04
C ALA A 156 -12.76 -31.66 -34.97
N ASP A 157 -13.43 -32.78 -35.07
CA ASP A 157 -14.64 -33.00 -35.84
C ASP A 157 -15.93 -32.79 -35.02
N HIS A 158 -15.80 -32.29 -33.81
CA HIS A 158 -16.87 -32.00 -32.86
C HIS A 158 -16.64 -30.64 -32.17
N ASP A 159 -17.66 -30.14 -31.50
CA ASP A 159 -17.61 -28.90 -30.78
C ASP A 159 -16.72 -29.01 -29.54
N VAL A 160 -15.86 -27.99 -29.36
CA VAL A 160 -14.94 -27.88 -28.20
C VAL A 160 -15.29 -26.63 -27.41
N GLU A 161 -15.50 -26.81 -26.12
CA GLU A 161 -15.68 -25.71 -25.18
C GLU A 161 -14.35 -25.32 -24.53
N ILE A 162 -13.97 -24.05 -24.64
CA ILE A 162 -12.86 -23.44 -23.92
C ILE A 162 -13.42 -22.87 -22.63
N GLY A 163 -13.09 -23.49 -21.49
CA GLY A 163 -13.61 -23.10 -20.19
C GLY A 163 -12.69 -22.20 -19.36
N SER A 164 -11.41 -22.13 -19.71
CA SER A 164 -10.50 -21.08 -19.26
C SER A 164 -9.56 -20.70 -20.39
N LEU A 165 -9.14 -19.44 -20.42
CA LEU A 165 -8.16 -18.94 -21.37
C LEU A 165 -7.41 -17.79 -20.73
N GLY A 166 -6.09 -17.94 -20.58
CA GLY A 166 -5.24 -16.99 -19.85
C GLY A 166 -3.95 -16.66 -20.58
N PHE A 167 -3.44 -15.47 -20.33
CA PHE A 167 -2.13 -14.99 -20.78
C PHE A 167 -1.26 -14.71 -19.59
N PRO A 168 -0.21 -15.52 -19.34
CA PRO A 168 0.82 -15.15 -18.40
C PRO A 168 1.38 -13.77 -18.72
N THR A 169 1.39 -12.89 -17.72
CA THR A 169 1.89 -11.51 -17.84
C THR A 169 2.91 -11.30 -16.73
N GLU A 170 4.17 -11.21 -17.11
CA GLU A 170 5.28 -10.99 -16.22
C GLU A 170 5.99 -9.70 -16.60
N PHE A 171 6.33 -8.91 -15.60
CA PHE A 171 7.16 -7.72 -15.74
C PHE A 171 8.31 -7.77 -14.74
N ASN A 172 9.23 -6.79 -14.81
CA ASN A 172 10.46 -6.84 -14.02
C ASN A 172 10.24 -6.48 -12.56
N SER A 173 9.56 -7.32 -11.80
CA SER A 173 9.41 -7.21 -10.34
C SER A 173 10.43 -8.08 -9.57
N ILE A 174 11.58 -8.39 -10.18
CA ILE A 174 12.61 -9.22 -9.56
C ILE A 174 13.51 -8.34 -8.71
N PHE A 175 13.39 -8.46 -7.40
CA PHE A 175 14.18 -7.69 -6.42
C PHE A 175 15.36 -8.49 -5.86
N THR A 176 15.32 -9.81 -5.93
CA THR A 176 16.33 -10.70 -5.40
C THR A 176 17.71 -10.43 -6.00
N ASN A 177 18.72 -10.32 -5.14
CA ASN A 177 20.12 -10.06 -5.51
C ASN A 177 20.37 -8.72 -6.23
N ARG A 178 19.49 -7.73 -6.03
CA ARG A 178 19.68 -6.38 -6.55
C ARG A 178 19.91 -5.37 -5.44
N SER A 179 20.79 -4.40 -5.68
CA SER A 179 20.93 -3.24 -4.80
C SER A 179 19.72 -2.31 -4.90
N PRO A 180 19.49 -1.41 -3.94
CA PRO A 180 18.44 -0.40 -4.04
C PRO A 180 18.50 0.41 -5.33
N GLU A 181 19.70 0.76 -5.80
CA GLU A 181 19.92 1.48 -7.05
C GLU A 181 19.52 0.64 -8.27
N GLU A 182 19.81 -0.65 -8.27
CA GLU A 182 19.41 -1.55 -9.34
C GLU A 182 17.90 -1.79 -9.34
N MET A 183 17.26 -1.92 -8.17
CA MET A 183 15.82 -2.02 -8.07
C MET A 183 15.14 -0.76 -8.61
N SER A 184 15.63 0.42 -8.22
CA SER A 184 15.12 1.70 -8.73
C SER A 184 15.29 1.84 -10.25
N ALA A 185 16.43 1.40 -10.79
CA ALA A 185 16.76 1.54 -12.21
C ALA A 185 16.12 0.51 -13.13
N LYS A 186 15.73 -0.67 -12.63
CA LYS A 186 15.36 -1.81 -13.46
C LYS A 186 13.97 -2.39 -13.15
N CYS A 187 13.47 -2.22 -11.93
CA CYS A 187 12.24 -2.89 -11.52
C CYS A 187 10.99 -2.05 -11.75
N SER A 188 9.90 -2.75 -11.98
CA SER A 188 8.56 -2.18 -12.10
C SER A 188 7.56 -3.02 -11.29
N LEU A 189 6.43 -2.41 -10.96
CA LEU A 189 5.33 -3.06 -10.25
C LEU A 189 4.07 -3.01 -11.10
N THR A 190 3.24 -4.04 -10.98
CA THR A 190 2.02 -4.24 -11.79
C THR A 190 0.78 -4.05 -10.94
N ASP A 191 -0.17 -3.25 -11.43
CA ASP A 191 -1.48 -3.07 -10.81
C ASP A 191 -2.59 -3.48 -11.77
N PRO A 192 -3.35 -4.55 -11.45
CA PRO A 192 -4.49 -4.98 -12.24
C PRO A 192 -5.74 -4.17 -11.88
N TYR A 193 -6.41 -3.66 -12.90
CA TYR A 193 -7.75 -3.10 -12.82
C TYR A 193 -8.71 -4.06 -13.52
N ILE A 194 -9.23 -5.03 -12.78
CA ILE A 194 -10.05 -6.14 -13.29
C ILE A 194 -11.42 -5.64 -13.70
N GLY A 195 -11.89 -6.01 -14.89
CA GLY A 195 -13.21 -5.65 -15.40
C GLY A 195 -13.46 -6.20 -16.77
N MET A 196 -14.67 -6.73 -17.04
CA MET A 196 -15.02 -7.40 -18.28
C MET A 196 -14.71 -6.54 -19.52
N ASP A 197 -15.19 -5.31 -19.53
CA ASP A 197 -15.07 -4.40 -20.69
C ASP A 197 -14.22 -3.15 -20.38
N ALA A 198 -13.72 -3.03 -19.16
CA ALA A 198 -12.99 -1.86 -18.67
C ALA A 198 -11.68 -2.24 -17.98
N GLY A 199 -11.24 -3.49 -18.13
CA GLY A 199 -10.04 -4.00 -17.49
C GLY A 199 -8.76 -3.55 -18.19
N TYR A 200 -7.72 -3.30 -17.40
CA TYR A 200 -6.38 -3.01 -17.88
C TYR A 200 -5.34 -3.30 -16.81
N LEU A 201 -4.09 -3.45 -17.21
CA LEU A 201 -2.94 -3.42 -16.29
C LEU A 201 -2.21 -2.10 -16.42
N GLN A 202 -1.71 -1.58 -15.32
CA GLN A 202 -0.67 -0.56 -15.35
C GLN A 202 0.63 -1.13 -14.78
N VAL A 203 1.76 -0.77 -15.41
CA VAL A 203 3.10 -1.19 -14.96
C VAL A 203 3.94 0.06 -14.79
N THR A 204 4.44 0.26 -13.58
CA THR A 204 5.12 1.48 -13.18
C THR A 204 6.53 1.20 -12.69
N PRO A 205 7.56 1.94 -13.16
CA PRO A 205 8.90 1.83 -12.60
C PRO A 205 8.91 2.13 -11.10
N THR A 206 9.66 1.37 -10.33
CA THR A 206 9.79 1.57 -8.86
C THR A 206 10.41 2.92 -8.50
N SER A 207 11.21 3.50 -9.40
CA SER A 207 11.70 4.88 -9.27
C SER A 207 10.60 5.94 -9.33
N GLY A 208 9.41 5.59 -9.84
CA GLY A 208 8.32 6.54 -10.11
C GLY A 208 8.60 7.55 -11.22
N THR A 209 9.66 7.34 -12.01
CA THR A 209 10.10 8.22 -13.08
C THR A 209 10.23 7.47 -14.41
N GLY A 210 10.26 8.22 -15.49
CA GLY A 210 10.30 7.65 -16.84
C GLY A 210 8.92 7.26 -17.34
N GLU A 211 8.89 6.50 -18.42
CA GLU A 211 7.68 6.01 -19.03
C GLU A 211 7.04 4.94 -18.16
N ALA A 212 5.69 4.88 -18.17
CA ALA A 212 4.94 3.76 -17.65
C ALA A 212 4.42 2.91 -18.83
N LEU A 213 3.87 1.74 -18.53
CA LEU A 213 3.24 0.88 -19.51
C LEU A 213 1.81 0.60 -19.06
N ILE A 214 0.88 0.54 -20.02
CA ILE A 214 -0.45 -0.03 -19.83
C ILE A 214 -0.64 -1.22 -20.76
N VAL A 215 -1.37 -2.23 -20.27
CA VAL A 215 -1.83 -3.35 -21.08
C VAL A 215 -3.34 -3.32 -21.13
N THR A 216 -3.89 -3.27 -22.33
CA THR A 216 -5.35 -3.20 -22.57
C THR A 216 -5.75 -4.31 -23.54
N PRO A 217 -7.05 -4.65 -23.64
CA PRO A 217 -7.53 -5.48 -24.73
C PRO A 217 -7.10 -4.89 -26.09
N MET A 218 -6.71 -5.74 -27.00
CA MET A 218 -6.37 -5.33 -28.36
C MET A 218 -7.66 -5.10 -29.17
N ASP A 219 -7.72 -3.99 -29.90
CA ASP A 219 -8.85 -3.65 -30.76
C ASP A 219 -9.20 -4.81 -31.72
N ASN A 220 -10.48 -4.95 -32.01
CA ASN A 220 -11.05 -6.01 -32.86
C ASN A 220 -10.86 -7.44 -32.32
N THR A 221 -10.56 -7.59 -31.02
CA THR A 221 -10.54 -8.89 -30.33
C THR A 221 -11.57 -8.87 -29.21
N SER A 222 -12.09 -10.04 -28.86
CA SER A 222 -12.94 -10.20 -27.67
C SER A 222 -12.07 -10.67 -26.51
N THR A 223 -11.46 -9.72 -25.80
CA THR A 223 -10.48 -10.01 -24.75
C THR A 223 -10.88 -9.34 -23.43
N PRO A 224 -11.94 -9.81 -22.75
CA PRO A 224 -12.32 -9.29 -21.43
C PRO A 224 -11.21 -9.56 -20.41
N PHE A 225 -11.14 -8.73 -19.36
CA PHE A 225 -10.34 -8.99 -18.18
C PHE A 225 -11.24 -9.56 -17.09
N GLU A 226 -11.54 -10.87 -17.19
CA GLU A 226 -12.51 -11.52 -16.32
C GLU A 226 -11.96 -11.74 -14.92
N ALA A 227 -10.67 -12.13 -14.81
CA ALA A 227 -9.99 -12.28 -13.52
C ALA A 227 -8.46 -12.14 -13.67
N TRP A 228 -7.79 -11.83 -12.55
CA TRP A 228 -6.34 -11.83 -12.40
C TRP A 228 -5.95 -13.06 -11.57
N HIS A 229 -5.47 -14.11 -12.25
CA HIS A 229 -5.26 -15.40 -11.65
C HIS A 229 -3.80 -15.66 -11.30
N ASN A 230 -3.54 -16.09 -10.07
CA ASN A 230 -2.20 -16.45 -9.61
C ASN A 230 -1.72 -17.74 -10.26
N LEU A 231 -0.54 -17.70 -10.86
CA LEU A 231 0.16 -18.84 -11.41
C LEU A 231 1.19 -19.37 -10.42
N HIS A 232 1.25 -20.70 -10.28
CA HIS A 232 2.20 -21.33 -9.40
C HIS A 232 3.38 -21.88 -10.19
N GLU A 233 4.59 -21.37 -9.92
CA GLU A 233 5.83 -21.91 -10.48
C GLU A 233 6.50 -22.87 -9.49
N PRO A 234 6.90 -24.09 -9.91
CA PRO A 234 7.38 -25.12 -8.99
C PRO A 234 8.66 -24.76 -8.22
N TYR A 235 9.49 -23.91 -8.82
CA TYR A 235 10.79 -23.54 -8.24
C TYR A 235 10.72 -22.34 -7.29
N PHE A 236 9.55 -21.72 -7.19
CA PHE A 236 9.30 -20.61 -6.31
C PHE A 236 8.25 -21.02 -5.30
N ASP A 237 8.70 -21.75 -4.28
CA ASP A 237 7.87 -21.93 -3.12
C ASP A 237 7.58 -20.55 -2.57
N SER A 238 6.34 -20.15 -2.76
CA SER A 238 5.76 -18.91 -2.29
C SER A 238 5.92 -18.66 -0.79
N THR A 239 6.43 -19.61 -0.05
CA THR A 239 6.77 -19.48 1.36
C THR A 239 8.23 -19.05 1.58
N ALA A 240 9.06 -19.06 0.55
CA ALA A 240 10.46 -18.70 0.64
C ALA A 240 10.67 -17.21 0.30
N TYR A 241 11.45 -16.51 1.11
CA TYR A 241 11.94 -15.15 0.82
C TYR A 241 12.84 -15.08 -0.42
N GLU A 242 13.11 -16.21 -1.03
CA GLU A 242 13.97 -16.40 -2.19
C GLU A 242 13.22 -16.36 -3.50
N SER A 243 11.93 -16.05 -3.48
CA SER A 243 11.15 -15.82 -4.69
C SER A 243 11.81 -14.75 -5.56
N GLN A 244 11.95 -15.04 -6.84
CA GLN A 244 12.60 -14.12 -7.79
C GLN A 244 11.79 -12.88 -8.03
N THR A 245 10.48 -12.93 -7.85
CA THR A 245 9.62 -11.77 -8.05
C THR A 245 9.07 -11.25 -6.74
N PHE A 246 8.89 -9.96 -6.69
CA PHE A 246 8.25 -9.28 -5.56
C PHE A 246 6.73 -9.52 -5.52
N GLU A 247 6.08 -9.67 -6.68
CA GLU A 247 4.63 -9.70 -6.80
C GLU A 247 4.03 -11.09 -7.01
N GLY A 248 4.84 -12.10 -7.33
CA GLY A 248 4.37 -13.40 -7.81
C GLY A 248 4.10 -13.41 -9.32
N PHE A 249 3.53 -14.49 -9.81
CA PHE A 249 3.25 -14.71 -11.22
C PHE A 249 1.75 -14.76 -11.43
N TYR A 250 1.26 -14.08 -12.45
CA TYR A 250 -0.16 -13.98 -12.74
C TYR A 250 -0.45 -14.09 -14.23
N GLU A 251 -1.72 -14.40 -14.52
CA GLU A 251 -2.24 -14.36 -15.87
C GLU A 251 -3.49 -13.49 -15.98
N TRP A 252 -3.62 -12.83 -17.10
CA TRP A 252 -4.86 -12.19 -17.54
C TRP A 252 -5.82 -13.28 -18.02
N LEU A 253 -6.91 -13.53 -17.29
CA LEU A 253 -7.93 -14.48 -17.69
C LEU A 253 -9.02 -13.82 -18.53
N VAL A 254 -9.26 -14.39 -19.71
CA VAL A 254 -10.34 -14.03 -20.62
C VAL A 254 -11.59 -14.84 -20.35
N HIS A 255 -11.45 -16.13 -20.03
CA HIS A 255 -12.51 -17.06 -19.65
C HIS A 255 -12.13 -17.79 -18.37
N SER A 256 -13.10 -18.04 -17.48
CA SER A 256 -12.82 -18.65 -16.17
C SER A 256 -13.82 -19.73 -15.73
N THR A 257 -14.76 -20.16 -16.59
CA THR A 257 -15.77 -21.21 -16.25
C THR A 257 -15.13 -22.49 -15.71
N ALA A 258 -13.97 -22.89 -16.27
CA ALA A 258 -13.26 -24.08 -15.77
C ALA A 258 -12.79 -23.91 -14.34
N TYR A 259 -12.31 -22.72 -13.95
CA TYR A 259 -11.92 -22.42 -12.58
C TYR A 259 -13.12 -22.31 -11.65
N ALA A 260 -14.22 -21.70 -12.10
CA ALA A 260 -15.45 -21.60 -11.32
C ALA A 260 -16.03 -22.99 -10.99
N GLY A 261 -15.88 -23.96 -11.92
CA GLY A 261 -16.30 -25.34 -11.72
C GLY A 261 -15.36 -26.20 -10.89
N THR A 262 -14.12 -25.78 -10.67
CA THR A 262 -13.07 -26.56 -10.01
C THR A 262 -12.48 -25.83 -8.81
N GLU A 263 -11.50 -25.02 -9.01
CA GLU A 263 -10.74 -24.30 -7.98
C GLU A 263 -11.62 -23.32 -7.20
N TRP A 264 -12.51 -22.61 -7.88
CA TRP A 264 -13.43 -21.62 -7.30
C TRP A 264 -14.83 -22.14 -7.02
N ARG A 265 -15.03 -23.44 -7.00
CA ARG A 265 -16.35 -24.09 -6.90
C ARG A 265 -17.26 -23.56 -5.80
N LYS A 266 -16.70 -23.04 -4.70
CA LYS A 266 -17.46 -22.50 -3.57
C LYS A 266 -17.53 -20.98 -3.57
N ALA A 267 -17.01 -20.34 -4.57
CA ALA A 267 -16.90 -18.91 -4.68
C ALA A 267 -17.87 -18.36 -5.74
N LYS A 268 -18.22 -17.08 -5.59
CA LYS A 268 -18.97 -16.33 -6.60
C LYS A 268 -18.02 -15.28 -7.18
N PRO A 269 -17.45 -15.50 -8.36
CA PRO A 269 -16.50 -14.56 -8.98
C PRO A 269 -17.09 -13.14 -9.13
N TRP A 270 -16.22 -12.13 -9.09
CA TRP A 270 -16.59 -10.73 -9.29
C TRP A 270 -17.27 -10.52 -10.65
N ASN A 271 -16.69 -11.12 -11.69
CA ASN A 271 -17.27 -11.13 -13.02
C ASN A 271 -17.95 -12.48 -13.27
N PRO A 272 -19.05 -12.54 -14.02
CA PRO A 272 -19.67 -13.80 -14.43
C PRO A 272 -18.65 -14.67 -15.17
N PRO A 273 -18.40 -15.91 -14.76
CA PRO A 273 -17.52 -16.82 -15.47
C PRO A 273 -18.02 -17.10 -16.86
N THR A 274 -17.16 -16.94 -17.86
CA THR A 274 -17.49 -17.19 -19.25
C THR A 274 -16.73 -18.39 -19.82
N SER A 275 -17.25 -18.97 -20.90
CA SER A 275 -16.60 -19.96 -21.74
C SER A 275 -16.88 -19.67 -23.20
N ARG A 276 -16.13 -20.31 -24.11
CA ARG A 276 -16.32 -20.17 -25.53
C ARG A 276 -16.44 -21.55 -26.19
N ILE A 277 -17.57 -21.80 -26.84
CA ILE A 277 -17.74 -22.99 -27.67
C ILE A 277 -17.26 -22.66 -29.09
N LEU A 278 -16.43 -23.51 -29.64
CA LEU A 278 -15.98 -23.48 -31.03
C LEU A 278 -16.50 -24.72 -31.78
N GLU A 279 -17.29 -24.53 -32.80
CA GLU A 279 -17.69 -25.57 -33.71
C GLU A 279 -16.47 -26.14 -34.47
N ALA A 280 -16.60 -27.30 -35.08
CA ALA A 280 -15.53 -27.88 -35.89
C ALA A 280 -15.02 -26.91 -36.96
N GLY A 281 -13.73 -26.61 -36.97
CA GLY A 281 -13.09 -25.65 -37.87
C GLY A 281 -13.27 -24.19 -37.51
N GLN A 282 -14.02 -23.85 -36.48
CA GLN A 282 -14.23 -22.48 -36.02
C GLN A 282 -13.01 -21.94 -35.28
N SER A 283 -12.80 -20.65 -35.33
CA SER A 283 -11.69 -19.96 -34.62
C SER A 283 -12.18 -18.79 -33.76
N THR A 284 -11.45 -18.52 -32.71
CA THR A 284 -11.57 -17.29 -31.92
C THR A 284 -10.21 -16.63 -31.80
N THR A 285 -10.19 -15.27 -31.74
CA THR A 285 -8.96 -14.51 -31.57
C THR A 285 -9.10 -13.59 -30.35
N VAL A 286 -8.11 -13.62 -29.51
CA VAL A 286 -7.97 -12.79 -28.32
C VAL A 286 -6.60 -12.12 -28.32
N GLY A 287 -6.45 -10.97 -27.71
CA GLY A 287 -5.14 -10.28 -27.70
C GLY A 287 -5.06 -9.09 -26.77
N LEU A 288 -3.84 -8.73 -26.45
CA LEU A 288 -3.46 -7.63 -25.59
C LEU A 288 -2.62 -6.61 -26.35
N ARG A 289 -2.81 -5.34 -26.03
CA ARG A 289 -2.02 -4.21 -26.51
C ARG A 289 -1.17 -3.64 -25.39
N PHE A 290 0.12 -3.49 -25.64
CA PHE A 290 1.12 -2.92 -24.71
C PHE A 290 1.46 -1.50 -25.18
N SER A 291 1.00 -0.49 -24.46
CA SER A 291 1.14 0.91 -24.85
C SER A 291 2.09 1.66 -23.92
N VAL A 292 3.00 2.45 -24.51
CA VAL A 292 3.90 3.33 -23.75
C VAL A 292 3.15 4.55 -23.23
N VAL A 293 3.26 4.80 -21.96
CA VAL A 293 2.75 6.02 -21.33
C VAL A 293 3.88 7.03 -21.17
N LYS A 294 4.05 7.90 -22.17
CA LYS A 294 5.17 8.87 -22.24
C LYS A 294 5.18 9.89 -21.10
N ASP A 295 4.00 10.24 -20.58
CA ASP A 295 3.86 11.15 -19.45
C ASP A 295 4.09 10.43 -18.09
N GLY A 296 4.57 9.18 -18.12
CA GLY A 296 4.81 8.36 -16.95
C GLY A 296 3.56 8.05 -16.15
N ILE A 297 3.70 7.83 -14.85
CA ILE A 297 2.61 7.40 -13.94
C ILE A 297 1.41 8.36 -14.01
N ARG A 298 1.63 9.66 -14.08
CA ARG A 298 0.56 10.67 -14.15
C ARG A 298 -0.23 10.63 -15.46
N GLY A 299 0.33 10.06 -16.51
CA GLY A 299 -0.28 9.92 -17.82
C GLY A 299 -1.19 8.70 -17.98
N ILE A 300 -1.19 7.76 -17.03
CA ILE A 300 -1.85 6.46 -17.16
C ILE A 300 -3.33 6.58 -17.47
N GLN A 301 -4.09 7.35 -16.70
CA GLN A 301 -5.53 7.51 -16.94
C GLN A 301 -5.82 8.11 -18.32
N LYS A 302 -5.01 9.06 -18.77
CA LYS A 302 -5.11 9.63 -20.13
C LYS A 302 -4.80 8.59 -21.20
N ALA A 303 -3.81 7.76 -21.00
CA ALA A 303 -3.42 6.70 -21.93
C ALA A 303 -4.50 5.61 -22.01
N VAL A 304 -5.05 5.16 -20.89
CA VAL A 304 -6.17 4.20 -20.85
C VAL A 304 -7.37 4.73 -21.65
N ARG A 305 -7.72 6.00 -21.46
CA ARG A 305 -8.82 6.64 -22.25
C ARG A 305 -8.56 6.64 -23.75
N ALA A 306 -7.31 6.75 -24.16
CA ALA A 306 -6.95 6.77 -25.58
C ALA A 306 -7.04 5.38 -26.25
N THR A 307 -7.14 4.30 -25.48
CA THR A 307 -7.34 2.92 -25.98
C THR A 307 -8.80 2.48 -26.03
N ASN A 308 -9.76 3.41 -25.94
CA ASN A 308 -11.19 3.12 -25.84
C ASN A 308 -11.61 2.26 -24.63
N THR A 309 -10.75 2.05 -23.67
CA THR A 309 -11.09 1.36 -22.41
C THR A 309 -11.87 2.31 -21.51
N PRO A 310 -13.06 1.94 -21.04
CA PRO A 310 -13.82 2.77 -20.11
C PRO A 310 -13.03 3.04 -18.83
N LEU A 311 -13.16 4.24 -18.29
CA LEU A 311 -12.48 4.65 -17.08
C LEU A 311 -13.46 5.30 -16.11
N THR A 312 -13.36 4.94 -14.83
CA THR A 312 -14.11 5.58 -13.76
C THR A 312 -13.17 6.41 -12.90
N ILE A 313 -13.57 7.64 -12.61
CA ILE A 313 -12.84 8.57 -11.74
C ILE A 313 -13.78 8.96 -10.60
N GLY A 314 -13.30 8.88 -9.37
CA GLY A 314 -14.14 9.18 -8.22
C GLY A 314 -13.39 9.77 -7.04
N THR A 315 -14.12 10.42 -6.13
CA THR A 315 -13.61 10.89 -4.83
C THR A 315 -13.45 9.74 -3.82
N GLY A 316 -13.89 8.55 -4.14
CA GLY A 316 -13.80 7.32 -3.37
C GLY A 316 -14.80 6.28 -3.86
N TYR A 317 -14.60 5.01 -3.52
CA TYR A 317 -15.50 3.90 -3.89
C TYR A 317 -15.96 3.12 -2.67
N VAL A 318 -15.10 3.00 -1.66
CA VAL A 318 -15.42 2.44 -0.36
C VAL A 318 -15.29 3.57 0.65
N VAL A 319 -16.42 4.07 1.12
CA VAL A 319 -16.49 5.32 1.90
C VAL A 319 -17.40 5.17 3.11
N PRO A 320 -17.25 6.03 4.12
CA PRO A 320 -18.18 6.10 5.24
C PRO A 320 -19.62 6.40 4.79
N ARG A 321 -20.59 5.87 5.51
CA ARG A 321 -22.01 5.97 5.17
C ARG A 321 -22.54 7.40 5.04
N ASP A 322 -21.96 8.34 5.78
CA ASP A 322 -22.37 9.75 5.82
C ASP A 322 -21.63 10.63 4.79
N LEU A 323 -20.82 10.01 3.91
CA LEU A 323 -20.07 10.71 2.86
C LEU A 323 -20.70 10.50 1.50
N THR A 324 -20.98 11.61 0.80
CA THR A 324 -21.38 11.61 -0.60
C THR A 324 -20.15 11.55 -1.49
N VAL A 325 -20.10 10.59 -2.40
CA VAL A 325 -19.04 10.49 -3.41
C VAL A 325 -19.51 11.06 -4.75
N GLN A 326 -18.57 11.55 -5.51
CA GLN A 326 -18.77 11.89 -6.92
C GLN A 326 -18.01 10.92 -7.78
N LEU A 327 -18.68 10.34 -8.78
CA LEU A 327 -18.11 9.44 -9.77
C LEU A 327 -18.35 10.02 -11.16
N ARG A 328 -17.31 9.95 -11.98
CA ARG A 328 -17.40 10.25 -13.40
C ARG A 328 -17.01 8.99 -14.18
N ILE A 329 -17.90 8.54 -15.06
CA ILE A 329 -17.66 7.43 -15.97
C ILE A 329 -17.32 8.02 -17.33
N LEU A 330 -16.19 7.60 -17.87
CA LEU A 330 -15.70 7.97 -19.19
C LEU A 330 -15.72 6.71 -20.04
N ALA A 331 -16.63 6.66 -20.98
CA ALA A 331 -16.80 5.54 -21.88
C ALA A 331 -16.70 6.01 -23.34
N PRO A 332 -16.23 5.13 -24.26
CA PRO A 332 -16.17 5.45 -25.71
C PRO A 332 -17.56 5.47 -26.37
N ALA A 333 -18.59 4.98 -25.70
CA ALA A 333 -19.97 4.91 -26.17
C ALA A 333 -20.93 5.56 -25.17
N ASP A 334 -22.17 5.80 -25.61
CA ASP A 334 -23.22 6.35 -24.75
C ASP A 334 -23.55 5.42 -23.59
N ILE A 335 -23.64 5.96 -22.38
CA ILE A 335 -24.02 5.23 -21.18
C ILE A 335 -25.53 5.13 -21.12
N VAL A 336 -26.06 3.92 -21.32
CA VAL A 336 -27.51 3.66 -21.33
C VAL A 336 -28.07 3.50 -19.91
N SER A 337 -27.31 2.86 -19.03
CA SER A 337 -27.70 2.68 -17.62
C SER A 337 -26.45 2.53 -16.75
N VAL A 338 -26.61 2.87 -15.47
CA VAL A 338 -25.60 2.62 -14.44
C VAL A 338 -26.22 1.76 -13.34
N THR A 339 -25.64 0.59 -13.12
CA THR A 339 -26.00 -0.29 -12.01
C THR A 339 -24.80 -0.42 -11.10
N GLN A 340 -25.00 -0.14 -9.83
CA GLN A 340 -23.93 -0.25 -8.83
C GLN A 340 -24.24 -1.38 -7.86
N THR A 341 -23.29 -2.31 -7.70
CA THR A 341 -23.25 -3.23 -6.57
C THR A 341 -22.32 -2.63 -5.53
N VAL A 342 -22.84 -2.36 -4.34
CA VAL A 342 -22.05 -1.71 -3.27
C VAL A 342 -21.68 -2.77 -2.24
N HIS A 343 -20.37 -2.96 -2.04
CA HIS A 343 -19.84 -3.72 -0.93
C HIS A 343 -19.43 -2.72 0.17
N TYR A 344 -20.12 -2.75 1.33
CA TYR A 344 -19.84 -1.83 2.42
C TYR A 344 -18.82 -2.43 3.38
N PHE A 345 -17.65 -1.83 3.48
CA PHE A 345 -16.70 -2.10 4.56
C PHE A 345 -16.90 -1.11 5.72
N ILE A 346 -17.34 0.12 5.44
CA ILE A 346 -17.63 1.15 6.43
C ILE A 346 -19.14 1.44 6.41
N THR A 347 -19.88 0.82 7.33
CA THR A 347 -21.35 0.98 7.43
C THR A 347 -21.78 2.15 8.31
N GLU A 348 -20.83 2.92 8.85
CA GLU A 348 -21.00 4.02 9.77
C GLU A 348 -20.17 5.22 9.35
N SER A 349 -20.19 6.30 10.12
CA SER A 349 -19.28 7.42 9.91
C SER A 349 -17.83 7.04 10.24
N ALA A 350 -16.86 7.69 9.61
CA ALA A 350 -15.46 7.42 9.91
C ALA A 350 -15.08 7.67 11.39
N PRO A 351 -15.55 8.75 12.07
CA PRO A 351 -15.31 8.91 13.49
C PRO A 351 -15.94 7.82 14.37
N ASP A 352 -17.11 7.25 13.98
CA ASP A 352 -17.76 6.16 14.74
C ASP A 352 -16.93 4.87 14.63
N ALA A 353 -16.41 4.56 13.43
CA ALA A 353 -15.48 3.43 13.24
C ALA A 353 -14.22 3.58 14.11
N VAL A 354 -13.64 4.78 14.13
CA VAL A 354 -12.48 5.12 14.97
C VAL A 354 -12.81 5.00 16.47
N ALA A 355 -13.99 5.45 16.91
CA ALA A 355 -14.43 5.31 18.29
C ALA A 355 -14.60 3.84 18.68
N ARG A 356 -15.14 3.02 17.78
CA ARG A 356 -15.34 1.59 18.00
C ARG A 356 -14.02 0.82 18.12
N LEU A 357 -13.01 1.18 17.31
CA LEU A 357 -11.66 0.65 17.46
C LEU A 357 -11.12 0.90 18.88
N GLY A 358 -11.23 2.12 19.38
CA GLY A 358 -10.79 2.46 20.75
C GLY A 358 -11.51 1.65 21.82
N GLN A 359 -12.82 1.51 21.70
CA GLN A 359 -13.63 0.72 22.61
C GLN A 359 -13.26 -0.78 22.56
N PHE A 360 -13.11 -1.35 21.36
CA PHE A 360 -12.74 -2.74 21.18
C PHE A 360 -11.35 -3.04 21.75
N SER A 361 -10.37 -2.22 21.43
CA SER A 361 -9.00 -2.42 21.90
C SER A 361 -8.87 -2.29 23.42
N THR A 362 -9.60 -1.37 24.04
CA THR A 362 -9.58 -1.22 25.51
C THR A 362 -10.54 -2.16 26.26
N SER A 363 -11.31 -2.98 25.57
CA SER A 363 -12.17 -4.00 26.19
C SER A 363 -11.73 -5.42 25.80
N THR A 364 -11.98 -5.82 24.57
CA THR A 364 -11.75 -7.19 24.09
C THR A 364 -10.29 -7.56 23.99
N MET A 365 -9.42 -6.60 23.61
CA MET A 365 -7.98 -6.80 23.51
C MET A 365 -7.22 -6.49 24.80
N TRP A 366 -7.94 -6.06 25.86
CA TRP A 366 -7.34 -5.68 27.12
C TRP A 366 -6.96 -6.91 27.95
N PHE A 367 -5.63 -7.08 28.15
CA PHE A 367 -5.02 -8.19 28.90
C PHE A 367 -4.70 -7.76 30.32
N THR A 368 -5.13 -8.53 31.32
CA THR A 368 -5.05 -8.16 32.75
C THR A 368 -4.42 -9.21 33.65
N ASP A 369 -3.91 -10.31 33.07
CA ASP A 369 -3.32 -11.38 33.89
C ASP A 369 -1.98 -10.94 34.49
N THR A 370 -2.02 -10.53 35.77
CA THR A 370 -0.82 -10.10 36.52
C THR A 370 0.12 -11.24 36.88
N SER A 371 -0.27 -12.50 36.64
CA SER A 371 0.60 -13.66 36.79
C SER A 371 1.50 -13.91 35.58
N ASP A 372 1.30 -13.13 34.48
CA ASP A 372 2.12 -13.21 33.29
C ASP A 372 3.63 -12.99 33.60
N PRO A 373 4.50 -13.98 33.36
CA PRO A 373 5.90 -13.88 33.76
C PRO A 373 6.71 -12.89 32.92
N PHE A 374 6.13 -12.39 31.82
CA PHE A 374 6.77 -11.41 30.95
C PHE A 374 6.43 -9.96 31.34
N GLY A 375 5.52 -9.78 32.30
CA GLY A 375 5.12 -8.47 32.78
C GLY A 375 4.34 -7.64 31.75
N ARG A 376 3.50 -8.30 30.92
CA ARG A 376 2.71 -7.66 29.87
C ARG A 376 1.38 -7.09 30.34
N ALA A 377 0.94 -7.37 31.57
CA ALA A 377 -0.35 -6.90 32.08
C ALA A 377 -0.19 -5.66 32.99
N PRO A 378 -1.09 -4.67 32.85
CA PRO A 378 -2.18 -4.59 31.86
C PRO A 378 -1.70 -4.01 30.52
N SER A 379 -2.24 -4.52 29.41
CA SER A 379 -1.91 -4.03 28.07
C SER A 379 -3.01 -4.30 27.04
N ILE A 380 -2.90 -3.67 25.87
CA ILE A 380 -3.69 -3.97 24.69
C ILE A 380 -2.85 -4.92 23.84
N MET A 381 -3.27 -6.18 23.73
CA MET A 381 -2.59 -7.21 22.95
C MET A 381 -3.10 -7.23 21.52
N SER A 382 -2.29 -7.70 20.57
CA SER A 382 -2.76 -8.03 19.22
C SER A 382 -3.90 -9.04 19.28
N TYR A 383 -4.76 -9.03 18.29
CA TYR A 383 -6.00 -9.82 18.27
C TYR A 383 -6.05 -10.71 17.02
N ASP A 384 -6.55 -11.90 17.20
CA ASP A 384 -6.85 -12.84 16.13
C ASP A 384 -8.37 -13.03 16.05
N ALA A 385 -8.98 -12.56 14.98
CA ALA A 385 -10.43 -12.62 14.79
C ALA A 385 -10.93 -14.04 14.47
N SER A 386 -10.08 -14.93 13.97
CA SER A 386 -10.44 -16.32 13.70
C SER A 386 -10.65 -17.09 15.00
N THR A 387 -9.80 -16.86 15.98
CA THR A 387 -9.90 -17.47 17.33
C THR A 387 -10.72 -16.61 18.30
N LYS A 388 -11.01 -15.36 17.95
CA LYS A 388 -11.68 -14.35 18.79
C LYS A 388 -10.96 -14.10 20.11
N LYS A 389 -9.63 -14.05 20.09
CA LYS A 389 -8.79 -13.92 21.28
C LYS A 389 -7.60 -12.98 21.06
N PRO A 390 -7.11 -12.34 22.12
CA PRO A 390 -5.80 -11.75 22.12
C PRO A 390 -4.70 -12.78 21.84
N VAL A 391 -3.66 -12.38 21.10
CA VAL A 391 -2.53 -13.20 20.74
C VAL A 391 -1.50 -13.12 21.87
N LEU A 392 -1.49 -14.11 22.74
CA LEU A 392 -0.58 -14.16 23.89
C LEU A 392 0.72 -14.89 23.60
N GLN A 393 0.74 -15.72 22.53
CA GLN A 393 1.89 -16.47 22.07
C GLN A 393 1.88 -16.53 20.54
N ASP A 394 3.02 -16.25 19.95
CA ASP A 394 3.26 -16.38 18.50
C ASP A 394 4.74 -16.74 18.32
N PRO A 395 5.13 -17.60 17.36
CA PRO A 395 6.53 -17.91 17.10
C PRO A 395 7.35 -16.66 16.79
N ARG A 396 6.73 -15.65 16.18
CA ARG A 396 7.28 -14.31 16.04
C ARG A 396 7.08 -13.56 17.35
N VAL A 397 8.06 -13.68 18.25
CA VAL A 397 7.92 -13.25 19.65
C VAL A 397 7.57 -11.77 19.82
N TRP A 398 7.92 -10.92 18.83
CA TRP A 398 7.58 -9.50 18.87
C TRP A 398 6.08 -9.22 18.81
N ILE A 399 5.27 -10.10 18.23
CA ILE A 399 3.82 -9.94 18.12
C ILE A 399 3.16 -9.95 19.50
N ALA A 400 3.59 -10.87 20.36
CA ALA A 400 3.15 -10.93 21.75
C ALA A 400 4.01 -10.06 22.69
N GLY A 401 4.98 -9.33 22.12
CA GLY A 401 6.05 -8.62 22.86
C GLY A 401 5.85 -7.13 23.04
N LEU A 402 4.82 -6.54 22.44
CA LEU A 402 4.38 -5.16 22.65
C LEU A 402 5.34 -4.05 22.19
N SER A 403 6.32 -4.32 21.36
CA SER A 403 7.28 -3.27 20.92
C SER A 403 7.30 -3.07 19.42
N ASP A 404 7.30 -4.15 18.68
CA ASP A 404 7.33 -4.16 17.21
C ASP A 404 5.95 -3.85 16.61
N GLU A 405 5.92 -3.46 15.33
CA GLU A 405 4.68 -3.13 14.60
C GLU A 405 3.59 -4.20 14.71
N GLY A 406 3.99 -5.46 14.76
CA GLY A 406 3.06 -6.58 14.95
C GLY A 406 2.40 -6.63 16.33
N GLY A 407 2.93 -5.91 17.32
CA GLY A 407 2.46 -5.90 18.71
C GLY A 407 1.93 -4.57 19.23
N VAL A 408 2.00 -3.49 18.42
CA VAL A 408 1.77 -2.12 18.92
C VAL A 408 0.38 -1.57 18.68
N ILE A 409 -0.63 -2.38 18.76
CA ILE A 409 -2.01 -1.90 18.60
C ILE A 409 -2.39 -0.84 19.66
N TYR A 410 -1.76 -0.83 20.81
CA TYR A 410 -1.92 0.23 21.80
C TYR A 410 -1.56 1.61 21.26
N MET A 411 -0.62 1.69 20.32
CA MET A 411 -0.28 2.94 19.64
C MET A 411 -1.46 3.47 18.82
N ALA A 412 -2.19 2.60 18.10
CA ALA A 412 -3.41 3.00 17.40
C ALA A 412 -4.42 3.60 18.37
N THR A 413 -4.64 2.93 19.50
CA THR A 413 -5.55 3.42 20.55
C THR A 413 -5.08 4.75 21.15
N ALA A 414 -3.79 4.93 21.34
CA ALA A 414 -3.23 6.19 21.79
C ALA A 414 -3.37 7.30 20.75
N MET A 415 -3.02 7.03 19.48
CA MET A 415 -3.15 7.99 18.38
C MET A 415 -4.59 8.48 18.21
N LYS A 416 -5.58 7.60 18.39
CA LYS A 416 -7.00 7.97 18.41
C LYS A 416 -7.28 9.08 19.44
N GLN A 417 -6.62 9.06 20.59
CA GLN A 417 -6.85 10.06 21.66
C GLN A 417 -6.38 11.47 21.27
N SER A 418 -5.48 11.60 20.32
CA SER A 418 -5.04 12.92 19.87
C SER A 418 -6.14 13.70 19.12
N ALA A 419 -7.14 13.01 18.55
CA ALA A 419 -8.26 13.64 17.84
C ALA A 419 -9.62 13.34 18.49
N HIS A 420 -9.81 12.13 19.00
CA HIS A 420 -11.07 11.67 19.62
C HIS A 420 -10.79 11.12 21.03
N PRO A 421 -10.42 11.96 22.00
CA PRO A 421 -10.11 11.51 23.35
C PRO A 421 -11.35 10.94 24.04
N ASP A 422 -11.15 9.80 24.71
CA ASP A 422 -12.11 9.17 25.62
C ASP A 422 -11.47 8.94 26.98
N THR A 423 -12.17 9.36 28.04
CA THR A 423 -11.64 9.34 29.41
C THR A 423 -11.31 7.93 29.90
N ASN A 424 -12.13 6.92 29.55
CA ASN A 424 -11.94 5.55 30.01
C ASN A 424 -10.78 4.89 29.26
N GLU A 425 -10.66 5.13 27.97
CA GLU A 425 -9.56 4.61 27.15
C GLU A 425 -8.22 5.24 27.61
N ILE A 426 -8.20 6.55 27.84
CA ILE A 426 -7.03 7.26 28.37
C ILE A 426 -6.63 6.70 29.73
N ALA A 427 -7.58 6.44 30.63
CA ALA A 427 -7.25 5.86 31.93
C ALA A 427 -6.55 4.50 31.81
N LYS A 428 -6.97 3.65 30.87
CA LYS A 428 -6.32 2.36 30.59
C LYS A 428 -4.95 2.55 29.93
N LEU A 429 -4.81 3.49 29.01
CA LEU A 429 -3.50 3.82 28.43
C LEU A 429 -2.52 4.36 29.50
N GLU A 430 -2.97 5.21 30.40
CA GLU A 430 -2.15 5.68 31.53
C GLU A 430 -1.74 4.51 32.45
N GLU A 431 -2.64 3.56 32.70
CA GLU A 431 -2.35 2.36 33.46
C GLU A 431 -1.30 1.50 32.76
N PHE A 432 -1.46 1.25 31.44
CA PHE A 432 -0.48 0.56 30.60
C PHE A 432 0.88 1.25 30.63
N VAL A 433 0.91 2.56 30.42
CA VAL A 433 2.14 3.35 30.45
C VAL A 433 2.86 3.21 31.80
N SER A 434 2.12 3.30 32.88
CA SER A 434 2.69 3.30 34.25
C SER A 434 3.16 1.93 34.71
N LYS A 435 2.48 0.85 34.28
CA LYS A 435 2.76 -0.52 34.75
C LYS A 435 3.56 -1.38 33.78
N VAL A 436 3.50 -1.09 32.45
CA VAL A 436 4.11 -1.93 31.43
C VAL A 436 5.05 -1.15 30.52
N LEU A 437 4.56 -0.10 29.84
CA LEU A 437 5.36 0.59 28.83
C LEU A 437 6.66 1.15 29.42
N PHE A 438 6.55 2.04 30.40
CA PHE A 438 7.72 2.68 30.99
C PHE A 438 8.59 1.71 31.84
N PRO A 439 8.03 0.91 32.76
CA PRO A 439 8.85 0.07 33.61
C PRO A 439 9.37 -1.21 32.96
N THR A 440 8.64 -1.78 31.97
CA THR A 440 8.99 -3.08 31.38
C THR A 440 9.50 -2.97 29.95
N ILE A 441 8.76 -2.34 29.03
CA ILE A 441 9.22 -2.19 27.65
C ILE A 441 10.44 -1.28 27.59
N GLN A 442 10.44 -0.17 28.37
CA GLN A 442 11.58 0.76 28.46
C GLN A 442 12.50 0.49 29.67
N ASN A 443 12.16 -0.45 30.53
CA ASN A 443 12.94 -0.75 31.75
C ASN A 443 13.25 0.48 32.60
N GLY A 444 12.31 1.44 32.67
CA GLY A 444 12.48 2.70 33.39
C GLY A 444 13.51 3.66 32.78
N SER A 445 13.92 3.40 31.52
CA SER A 445 14.87 4.23 30.76
C SER A 445 14.19 4.88 29.55
N ASP A 446 14.97 5.48 28.64
CA ASP A 446 14.49 5.99 27.38
C ASP A 446 14.76 5.01 26.20
N LEU A 447 15.37 3.84 26.49
CA LEU A 447 15.63 2.78 25.51
C LEU A 447 14.42 1.85 25.41
N VAL A 448 14.17 1.29 24.24
CA VAL A 448 13.01 0.42 23.96
C VAL A 448 13.49 -0.98 23.62
N ARG A 449 12.97 -2.00 24.32
CA ARG A 449 13.23 -3.41 24.06
C ARG A 449 12.51 -3.85 22.80
N LYS A 450 13.13 -4.73 22.02
CA LYS A 450 12.54 -5.32 20.82
C LYS A 450 11.28 -6.12 21.11
N SER A 451 11.23 -6.80 22.25
CA SER A 451 10.10 -7.57 22.73
C SER A 451 10.23 -7.80 24.24
N ILE A 452 9.11 -7.84 24.94
CA ILE A 452 9.12 -8.31 26.34
C ILE A 452 8.64 -9.76 26.48
N PHE A 453 8.09 -10.35 25.42
CA PHE A 453 7.85 -11.78 25.29
C PHE A 453 9.06 -12.45 24.61
N PHE A 454 9.37 -13.68 25.00
CA PHE A 454 10.49 -14.44 24.45
C PHE A 454 10.26 -15.95 24.61
N TYR A 455 10.94 -16.75 23.77
CA TYR A 455 10.92 -18.19 23.91
C TYR A 455 12.23 -18.71 24.55
N GLU A 456 12.20 -18.90 25.84
CA GLU A 456 13.30 -19.49 26.63
C GLU A 456 12.73 -20.19 27.88
N PRO A 457 12.14 -21.41 27.71
CA PRO A 457 11.38 -22.09 28.77
C PRO A 457 12.11 -22.26 30.08
N SER A 458 13.43 -22.40 30.05
CA SER A 458 14.27 -22.56 31.25
C SER A 458 14.27 -21.33 32.16
N THR A 459 14.00 -20.15 31.62
CA THR A 459 14.03 -18.87 32.37
C THR A 459 12.66 -18.46 32.90
N VAL A 460 11.60 -19.16 32.49
CA VAL A 460 10.21 -18.91 32.91
C VAL A 460 9.53 -20.21 33.40
N PRO A 461 10.05 -20.81 34.50
CA PRO A 461 9.52 -22.08 34.95
C PRO A 461 8.04 -21.96 35.31
N GLY A 462 7.25 -22.95 34.92
CA GLY A 462 5.80 -22.97 35.15
C GLY A 462 4.95 -22.25 34.09
N TYR A 463 5.54 -21.49 33.17
CA TYR A 463 4.81 -20.96 32.02
C TYR A 463 4.66 -22.02 30.92
N SER A 464 3.44 -22.19 30.42
CA SER A 464 3.13 -23.19 29.41
C SER A 464 3.22 -22.58 28.01
N HIS A 465 4.32 -22.83 27.31
CA HIS A 465 4.41 -22.52 25.88
C HIS A 465 3.57 -23.53 25.08
N SER A 466 2.81 -23.03 24.12
CA SER A 466 1.95 -23.86 23.25
C SER A 466 2.75 -24.87 22.47
N LYS A 467 2.33 -26.14 22.51
CA LYS A 467 2.95 -27.22 21.74
C LYS A 467 2.54 -27.21 20.26
N SER A 468 1.52 -26.43 19.88
CA SER A 468 1.11 -26.26 18.48
C SER A 468 1.91 -25.19 17.74
N ILE A 469 2.76 -24.45 18.46
CA ILE A 469 3.64 -23.44 17.87
C ILE A 469 5.00 -24.09 17.60
N ASP A 470 5.50 -23.93 16.38
CA ASP A 470 6.87 -24.26 16.05
C ASP A 470 7.80 -23.14 16.54
N TRP A 471 8.50 -23.42 17.63
CA TRP A 471 9.47 -22.50 18.24
C TRP A 471 10.89 -22.65 17.66
N GLY A 472 11.08 -23.51 16.65
CA GLY A 472 12.37 -23.74 16.00
C GLY A 472 12.77 -22.66 14.98
N ASN A 473 12.00 -21.60 14.82
CA ASN A 473 12.22 -20.55 13.85
C ASN A 473 13.19 -19.48 14.35
N TRP A 474 13.87 -18.79 13.42
CA TRP A 474 14.80 -17.70 13.70
C TRP A 474 14.16 -16.51 14.43
N TRP A 475 12.86 -16.35 14.35
CA TRP A 475 12.07 -15.30 14.99
C TRP A 475 11.54 -15.66 16.39
N SER A 476 11.80 -16.86 16.88
CA SER A 476 11.49 -17.27 18.26
C SER A 476 12.65 -16.89 19.19
N TRP A 477 12.87 -15.60 19.37
CA TRP A 477 14.02 -15.06 20.09
C TRP A 477 14.06 -15.48 21.57
N ASN A 478 15.26 -15.69 22.07
CA ASN A 478 15.51 -15.85 23.50
C ASN A 478 15.38 -14.51 24.25
N LYS A 479 15.53 -14.55 25.57
CA LYS A 479 15.40 -13.35 26.41
C LYS A 479 16.41 -12.25 26.10
N ALA A 480 17.66 -12.62 25.80
CA ALA A 480 18.71 -11.64 25.51
C ALA A 480 18.43 -10.89 24.21
N ASP A 481 18.04 -11.60 23.17
CA ASP A 481 17.67 -11.01 21.88
C ASP A 481 16.41 -10.14 21.98
N SER A 482 15.38 -10.63 22.68
CA SER A 482 14.14 -9.90 22.92
C SER A 482 14.34 -8.61 23.72
N TYR A 483 15.21 -8.66 24.72
CA TYR A 483 15.49 -7.52 25.60
C TYR A 483 16.55 -6.56 25.02
N SER A 484 17.09 -6.87 23.83
CA SER A 484 17.92 -5.92 23.08
C SER A 484 17.15 -4.65 22.75
N THR A 485 17.84 -3.51 22.84
CA THR A 485 17.27 -2.18 22.56
C THR A 485 17.77 -1.62 21.22
N GLN A 486 18.18 -2.50 20.31
CA GLN A 486 18.91 -2.14 19.11
C GLN A 486 18.05 -2.04 17.83
N ARG A 487 16.71 -1.85 17.94
CA ARG A 487 15.84 -1.73 16.78
C ARG A 487 15.07 -0.41 16.82
N SER A 488 15.36 0.50 15.89
CA SER A 488 14.86 1.89 15.91
C SER A 488 13.35 2.01 15.66
N TYR A 489 12.74 1.12 14.88
CA TYR A 489 11.31 1.14 14.60
C TYR A 489 10.47 1.08 15.88
N ASP A 490 10.90 0.29 16.85
CA ASP A 490 10.21 0.11 18.14
C ASP A 490 10.10 1.43 18.93
N TYR A 491 11.11 2.31 18.79
CA TYR A 491 11.14 3.60 19.46
C TYR A 491 10.05 4.55 18.97
N ILE A 492 9.81 4.57 17.66
CA ILE A 492 8.81 5.46 17.06
C ILE A 492 7.41 5.15 17.57
N HIS A 493 7.09 3.87 17.76
CA HIS A 493 5.82 3.43 18.33
C HIS A 493 5.58 3.98 19.75
N VAL A 494 6.63 3.95 20.56
CA VAL A 494 6.60 4.48 21.94
C VAL A 494 6.50 6.01 21.92
N VAL A 495 7.27 6.68 21.05
CA VAL A 495 7.20 8.14 20.85
C VAL A 495 5.79 8.56 20.45
N ALA A 496 5.17 7.87 19.48
CA ALA A 496 3.81 8.15 19.03
C ALA A 496 2.79 8.03 20.17
N THR A 497 2.94 7.00 21.01
CA THR A 497 2.07 6.79 22.17
C THR A 497 2.16 7.91 23.17
N TYR A 498 3.39 8.31 23.54
CA TYR A 498 3.59 9.42 24.47
C TYR A 498 3.13 10.76 23.90
N TRP A 499 3.44 11.03 22.63
CA TRP A 499 3.01 12.25 21.96
C TRP A 499 1.49 12.37 21.89
N ALA A 500 0.79 11.28 21.58
CA ALA A 500 -0.67 11.27 21.53
C ALA A 500 -1.31 11.57 22.90
N LEU A 501 -0.78 10.98 23.98
CA LEU A 501 -1.24 11.27 25.35
C LEU A 501 -0.90 12.71 25.78
N TYR A 502 0.28 13.21 25.37
CA TYR A 502 0.61 14.63 25.55
C TYR A 502 -0.46 15.53 24.90
N ARG A 503 -0.79 15.29 23.62
CA ARG A 503 -1.78 16.09 22.88
C ARG A 503 -3.16 16.03 23.55
N ALA A 504 -3.63 14.84 23.87
CA ALA A 504 -4.92 14.66 24.55
C ALA A 504 -4.99 15.45 25.86
N GLY A 505 -4.00 15.31 26.75
CA GLY A 505 -4.00 15.99 28.04
C GLY A 505 -3.69 17.48 27.97
N ARG A 506 -2.97 17.93 26.94
CA ARG A 506 -2.62 19.33 26.74
C ARG A 506 -3.78 20.15 26.15
N ASP A 507 -4.47 19.54 25.20
CA ASP A 507 -5.58 20.18 24.48
C ASP A 507 -6.90 20.08 25.25
N GLN A 508 -7.06 19.10 26.12
CA GLN A 508 -8.23 18.94 27.01
C GLN A 508 -7.78 18.67 28.47
N PRO A 509 -7.63 19.74 29.26
CA PRO A 509 -7.20 19.62 30.66
C PRO A 509 -8.12 18.70 31.46
N GLY A 510 -7.51 17.85 32.30
CA GLY A 510 -8.24 16.96 33.19
C GLY A 510 -8.50 15.55 32.62
N LEU A 511 -8.14 15.26 31.38
CA LEU A 511 -8.18 13.90 30.85
C LEU A 511 -7.12 13.00 31.47
N LEU A 512 -5.89 13.48 31.63
CA LEU A 512 -4.82 12.74 32.26
C LEU A 512 -4.99 12.80 33.80
N LYS A 513 -4.81 11.66 34.45
CA LYS A 513 -4.99 11.49 35.90
C LYS A 513 -3.74 11.02 36.65
N GLN A 514 -2.87 10.24 35.97
CA GLN A 514 -1.68 9.65 36.60
C GLN A 514 -0.42 10.48 36.38
N ARG A 515 -0.27 11.07 35.22
CA ARG A 515 0.89 11.87 34.84
C ARG A 515 0.46 13.18 34.21
N THR A 516 1.33 14.19 34.26
CA THR A 516 1.09 15.49 33.59
C THR A 516 1.41 15.37 32.07
N TRP A 517 0.84 16.25 31.28
CA TRP A 517 1.18 16.33 29.87
C TRP A 517 2.68 16.63 29.63
N GLN A 518 3.32 17.37 30.51
CA GLN A 518 4.76 17.65 30.46
C GLN A 518 5.57 16.36 30.64
N TRP A 519 5.14 15.44 31.48
CA TRP A 519 5.80 14.16 31.65
C TRP A 519 5.74 13.35 30.32
N TYR A 520 4.60 13.29 29.69
CA TYR A 520 4.44 12.59 28.39
C TYR A 520 5.28 13.23 27.30
N LEU A 521 5.29 14.57 27.20
CA LEU A 521 6.12 15.29 26.24
C LEU A 521 7.62 15.02 26.49
N SER A 522 8.03 15.01 27.76
CA SER A 522 9.41 14.68 28.14
C SER A 522 9.80 13.25 27.75
N ARG A 523 8.90 12.27 27.94
CA ARG A 523 9.17 10.89 27.52
C ARG A 523 9.26 10.76 26.00
N ALA A 524 8.38 11.40 25.26
CA ALA A 524 8.42 11.40 23.80
C ALA A 524 9.76 11.95 23.28
N VAL A 525 10.19 13.10 23.76
CA VAL A 525 11.45 13.71 23.28
C VAL A 525 12.69 12.93 23.71
N ASN A 526 12.73 12.41 24.94
CA ASN A 526 13.88 11.64 25.41
C ASN A 526 14.01 10.30 24.66
N THR A 527 12.89 9.60 24.43
CA THR A 527 12.87 8.38 23.61
C THR A 527 13.32 8.65 22.18
N THR A 528 12.93 9.80 21.61
CA THR A 528 13.38 10.24 20.28
C THR A 528 14.89 10.47 20.27
N ILE A 529 15.41 11.20 21.23
CA ILE A 529 16.85 11.47 21.34
C ILE A 529 17.64 10.15 21.51
N ALA A 530 17.13 9.23 22.34
CA ALA A 530 17.76 7.93 22.52
C ALA A 530 17.78 7.08 21.23
N CYS A 531 16.69 7.10 20.47
CA CYS A 531 16.60 6.41 19.17
C CYS A 531 17.68 6.87 18.18
N PHE A 532 17.86 8.18 18.06
CA PHE A 532 18.76 8.78 17.07
C PHE A 532 20.12 9.19 17.62
N ALA A 533 20.49 8.68 18.79
CA ALA A 533 21.79 8.93 19.39
C ALA A 533 22.92 8.28 18.59
N THR A 534 24.05 8.98 18.54
CA THR A 534 25.28 8.50 17.90
C THR A 534 26.44 8.47 18.89
N ASP A 535 27.41 7.60 18.68
CA ASP A 535 28.68 7.61 19.43
C ASP A 535 29.56 8.81 19.05
N SER A 536 30.74 8.92 19.67
CA SER A 536 31.68 10.00 19.38
C SER A 536 32.25 9.99 17.96
N ALA A 537 32.15 8.87 17.26
CA ALA A 537 32.52 8.72 15.86
C ALA A 537 31.34 8.93 14.88
N GLY A 538 30.15 9.30 15.40
CA GLY A 538 28.96 9.52 14.59
C GLY A 538 28.26 8.24 14.13
N ARG A 539 28.61 7.07 14.69
CA ARG A 539 27.97 5.81 14.39
C ARG A 539 26.68 5.68 15.20
N GLU A 540 25.63 5.13 14.61
CA GLU A 540 24.35 4.87 15.28
C GLU A 540 24.52 3.94 16.48
N LEU A 541 23.84 4.27 17.57
CA LEU A 541 23.77 3.42 18.77
C LEU A 541 22.58 2.45 18.68
N VAL A 542 21.58 2.75 17.87
CA VAL A 542 20.41 1.93 17.62
C VAL A 542 20.38 1.58 16.13
N GLN A 543 20.33 0.31 15.79
CA GLN A 543 20.33 -0.17 14.42
C GLN A 543 19.15 0.42 13.63
N TYR A 544 19.36 0.65 12.37
CA TYR A 544 18.40 1.25 11.43
C TYR A 544 17.99 2.69 11.74
N SER A 545 18.56 3.35 12.77
CA SER A 545 18.23 4.75 13.03
C SER A 545 18.71 5.73 11.95
N ARG A 546 19.59 5.29 11.05
CA ARG A 546 20.08 6.07 9.90
C ARG A 546 19.11 6.10 8.73
N VAL A 547 18.21 5.11 8.61
CA VAL A 547 17.20 5.06 7.54
C VAL A 547 15.92 5.76 7.97
N GLY A 548 15.01 6.05 7.02
CA GLY A 548 13.69 6.56 7.34
C GLY A 548 12.91 5.57 8.19
N GLN A 549 12.19 6.08 9.18
CA GLN A 549 11.41 5.26 10.11
C GLN A 549 9.93 5.29 9.73
N MET A 550 9.25 4.21 10.05
CA MET A 550 7.82 4.07 9.97
C MET A 550 7.11 4.94 11.01
N GLY A 551 6.20 5.81 10.57
CA GLY A 551 5.51 6.75 11.45
C GLY A 551 6.36 7.95 11.88
N GLU A 552 7.49 8.20 11.23
CA GLU A 552 8.45 9.23 11.63
C GLU A 552 7.90 10.66 11.57
N THR A 553 6.81 10.89 10.85
CA THR A 553 6.11 12.19 10.85
C THR A 553 5.74 12.62 12.28
N VAL A 554 5.49 11.69 13.18
CA VAL A 554 5.21 12.02 14.60
C VAL A 554 6.37 12.74 15.28
N VAL A 555 7.61 12.46 14.87
CA VAL A 555 8.80 13.18 15.40
C VAL A 555 8.80 14.63 14.93
N GLY A 556 8.33 14.86 13.71
CA GLY A 556 8.15 16.23 13.19
C GLY A 556 7.05 16.99 13.93
N GLU A 557 5.92 16.35 14.18
CA GLU A 557 4.84 16.93 15.00
C GLU A 557 5.31 17.20 16.44
N LEU A 558 6.11 16.29 17.01
CA LEU A 558 6.74 16.49 18.31
C LEU A 558 7.65 17.72 18.30
N LEU A 559 8.48 17.89 17.27
CA LEU A 559 9.35 19.07 17.12
C LEU A 559 8.54 20.37 17.09
N HIS A 560 7.45 20.40 16.32
CA HIS A 560 6.56 21.55 16.26
C HIS A 560 5.94 21.85 17.63
N ASP A 561 5.50 20.82 18.36
CA ASP A 561 4.91 21.00 19.67
C ASP A 561 5.92 21.42 20.73
N LEU A 562 7.16 20.92 20.70
CA LEU A 562 8.24 21.41 21.55
C LEU A 562 8.47 22.92 21.36
N ARG A 563 8.50 23.39 20.11
CA ARG A 563 8.59 24.83 19.77
C ARG A 563 7.39 25.62 20.31
N ARG A 564 6.17 25.07 20.14
CA ARG A 564 4.91 25.69 20.63
C ARG A 564 4.83 25.80 22.15
N GLU A 565 5.43 24.83 22.89
CA GLU A 565 5.47 24.82 24.34
C GLU A 565 6.70 25.55 24.92
N GLY A 566 7.59 26.07 24.05
CA GLY A 566 8.78 26.80 24.45
C GLY A 566 9.93 25.91 24.95
N TRP A 567 9.91 24.61 24.63
CA TRP A 567 10.97 23.66 24.96
C TRP A 567 12.10 23.72 23.92
N SER A 568 12.73 24.90 23.83
CA SER A 568 13.65 25.19 22.73
C SER A 568 14.90 24.30 22.73
N LYS A 569 15.44 23.95 23.92
CA LYS A 569 16.62 23.10 24.04
C LYS A 569 16.37 21.69 23.51
N GLU A 570 15.25 21.13 23.87
CA GLU A 570 14.83 19.81 23.43
C GLU A 570 14.50 19.81 21.93
N ALA A 571 13.82 20.84 21.45
CA ALA A 571 13.54 21.05 20.04
C ALA A 571 14.82 21.13 19.20
N ASP A 572 15.82 21.91 19.65
CA ASP A 572 17.12 22.03 18.99
C ASP A 572 17.86 20.69 18.93
N ALA A 573 17.81 19.89 20.00
CA ALA A 573 18.42 18.57 20.02
C ALA A 573 17.81 17.61 18.99
N VAL A 574 16.49 17.58 18.87
CA VAL A 574 15.78 16.79 17.86
C VAL A 574 16.14 17.30 16.46
N GLU A 575 16.04 18.60 16.24
CA GLU A 575 16.27 19.19 14.91
C GLU A 575 17.71 18.95 14.41
N VAL A 576 18.72 19.05 15.28
CA VAL A 576 20.11 18.74 14.96
C VAL A 576 20.28 17.27 14.55
N SER A 577 19.65 16.34 15.26
CA SER A 577 19.70 14.91 14.90
C SER A 577 19.04 14.65 13.54
N MET A 578 17.89 15.25 13.30
CA MET A 578 17.16 15.08 12.04
C MET A 578 17.88 15.73 10.88
N LYS A 579 18.56 16.86 11.10
CA LYS A 579 19.36 17.50 10.05
C LYS A 579 20.51 16.62 9.57
N LYS A 580 21.23 15.96 10.49
CA LYS A 580 22.29 15.01 10.14
C LYS A 580 21.77 13.87 9.27
N ARG A 581 20.60 13.31 9.58
CA ARG A 581 19.97 12.23 8.81
C ARG A 581 19.53 12.73 7.43
N ALA A 582 18.89 13.90 7.36
CA ALA A 582 18.47 14.49 6.12
C ALA A 582 19.67 14.78 5.19
N ASP A 583 20.80 15.27 5.73
CA ASP A 583 22.03 15.49 4.97
C ASP A 583 22.63 14.18 4.46
N LEU A 584 22.59 13.12 5.25
CA LEU A 584 23.01 11.79 4.83
C LEU A 584 22.16 11.31 3.64
N TRP A 585 20.84 11.37 3.74
CA TRP A 585 19.95 10.95 2.65
C TRP A 585 20.11 11.79 1.39
N ASN A 586 20.37 13.09 1.55
CA ASN A 586 20.64 13.98 0.41
C ASN A 586 21.94 13.65 -0.32
N SER A 587 22.86 12.93 0.33
CA SER A 587 24.11 12.44 -0.27
C SER A 587 23.98 11.08 -0.97
N GLN A 588 22.87 10.37 -0.79
CA GLN A 588 22.64 9.04 -1.32
C GLN A 588 21.87 9.08 -2.65
N ALA A 589 22.20 8.15 -3.54
CA ALA A 589 21.46 7.99 -4.80
C ALA A 589 20.02 7.52 -4.50
N GLU A 590 19.86 6.51 -3.66
CA GLU A 590 18.57 5.95 -3.22
C GLU A 590 18.51 5.92 -1.69
N PRO A 591 17.89 6.93 -1.06
CA PRO A 591 17.88 7.07 0.41
C PRO A 591 16.75 6.27 1.08
N PHE A 592 16.29 5.18 0.49
CA PHE A 592 15.12 4.41 0.92
C PHE A 592 15.49 3.11 1.64
N GLY A 593 16.62 3.14 2.35
CA GLY A 593 17.03 2.03 3.18
C GLY A 593 15.99 1.69 4.22
N SER A 594 15.87 0.41 4.53
CA SER A 594 15.00 -0.16 5.54
C SER A 594 15.67 -1.41 6.08
N GLU A 595 15.05 -2.04 7.07
CA GLU A 595 15.40 -3.40 7.48
C GLU A 595 15.26 -4.37 6.28
N MET A 596 14.31 -4.05 5.40
CA MET A 596 14.14 -4.67 4.09
C MET A 596 14.24 -3.57 3.02
N ALA A 597 15.25 -3.64 2.17
CA ALA A 597 15.65 -2.55 1.28
C ALA A 597 14.57 -2.04 0.31
N TRP A 598 13.55 -2.86 0.01
CA TRP A 598 12.41 -2.54 -0.87
C TRP A 598 11.09 -2.38 -0.11
N ASP A 599 11.14 -2.29 1.20
CA ASP A 599 9.98 -1.97 2.00
C ASP A 599 9.64 -0.47 1.85
N SER A 600 8.39 -0.16 1.57
CA SER A 600 7.91 1.20 1.36
C SER A 600 7.83 2.05 2.64
N THR A 601 8.30 1.56 3.76
CA THR A 601 8.14 2.22 5.07
C THR A 601 9.15 3.32 5.36
N GLY A 602 10.26 3.39 4.64
CA GLY A 602 11.30 4.39 4.86
C GLY A 602 11.03 5.76 4.21
N GLN A 603 10.19 5.82 3.20
CA GLN A 603 9.98 7.05 2.41
C GLN A 603 9.32 8.18 3.20
N GLU A 604 8.41 7.88 4.12
CA GLU A 604 7.71 8.88 4.91
C GLU A 604 8.69 9.80 5.65
N GLY A 605 9.61 9.23 6.43
CA GLY A 605 10.61 9.98 7.19
C GLY A 605 11.58 10.75 6.28
N VAL A 606 12.04 10.11 5.21
CA VAL A 606 12.94 10.76 4.23
C VAL A 606 12.27 11.99 3.62
N TYR A 607 11.00 11.87 3.18
CA TYR A 607 10.27 13.02 2.65
C TYR A 607 10.08 14.12 3.67
N TYR A 608 9.61 13.76 4.90
CA TYR A 608 9.29 14.75 5.92
C TYR A 608 10.50 15.67 6.18
N TRP A 609 11.64 15.10 6.49
CA TRP A 609 12.83 15.88 6.86
C TRP A 609 13.49 16.54 5.65
N SER A 610 13.49 15.90 4.48
CA SER A 610 13.97 16.55 3.26
C SER A 610 13.14 17.78 2.90
N ASN A 611 11.82 17.71 3.03
CA ASN A 611 10.93 18.83 2.81
C ASN A 611 11.11 19.92 3.89
N TYR A 612 11.23 19.53 5.16
CA TYR A 612 11.47 20.44 6.29
C TYR A 612 12.76 21.26 6.09
N PHE A 613 13.85 20.60 5.74
CA PHE A 613 15.16 21.26 5.50
C PHE A 613 15.34 21.79 4.08
N LYS A 614 14.30 21.80 3.25
CA LYS A 614 14.32 22.34 1.88
C LYS A 614 15.28 21.61 0.94
N LEU A 615 15.50 20.34 1.14
CA LEU A 615 16.28 19.45 0.28
C LEU A 615 15.37 18.97 -0.88
N THR A 616 15.03 19.87 -1.77
CA THR A 616 13.97 19.69 -2.78
C THR A 616 14.22 18.48 -3.70
N SER A 617 15.46 18.22 -4.08
CA SER A 617 15.80 17.08 -4.94
C SER A 617 15.44 15.75 -4.27
N THR A 618 15.82 15.57 -3.01
CA THR A 618 15.55 14.36 -2.24
C THR A 618 14.04 14.22 -1.96
N ALA A 619 13.37 15.32 -1.61
CA ALA A 619 11.93 15.32 -1.41
C ALA A 619 11.16 14.90 -2.69
N THR A 620 11.56 15.44 -3.86
CA THR A 620 10.97 15.08 -5.16
C THR A 620 11.23 13.61 -5.50
N LYS A 621 12.45 13.13 -5.33
CA LYS A 621 12.82 11.74 -5.53
C LYS A 621 11.95 10.82 -4.63
N THR A 622 11.75 11.21 -3.38
CA THR A 622 10.93 10.43 -2.44
C THR A 622 9.47 10.37 -2.87
N ILE A 623 8.88 11.48 -3.32
CA ILE A 623 7.52 11.47 -3.88
C ILE A 623 7.43 10.52 -5.08
N ASN A 624 8.42 10.56 -5.97
CA ASN A 624 8.45 9.65 -7.11
C ASN A 624 8.54 8.19 -6.67
N SER A 625 9.45 7.86 -5.74
CA SER A 625 9.56 6.52 -5.17
C SER A 625 8.25 6.04 -4.54
N ILE A 626 7.58 6.89 -3.74
CA ILE A 626 6.27 6.58 -3.18
C ILE A 626 5.26 6.25 -4.29
N LEU A 627 5.21 7.05 -5.34
CA LEU A 627 4.31 6.80 -6.47
C LEU A 627 4.67 5.53 -7.24
N GLY A 628 5.95 5.18 -7.33
CA GLY A 628 6.39 3.90 -7.90
C GLY A 628 5.88 2.70 -7.12
N TYR A 629 5.82 2.79 -5.79
CA TYR A 629 5.33 1.73 -4.90
C TYR A 629 3.82 1.77 -4.65
N MET A 630 3.19 2.94 -4.74
CA MET A 630 1.77 3.16 -4.45
C MET A 630 1.13 4.03 -5.56
N PRO A 631 1.09 3.56 -6.80
CA PRO A 631 0.61 4.37 -7.93
C PRO A 631 -0.91 4.38 -8.06
N THR A 632 -1.63 3.52 -7.37
CA THR A 632 -3.05 3.31 -7.60
C THR A 632 -3.91 4.41 -7.01
N VAL A 633 -4.70 5.04 -7.86
CA VAL A 633 -5.86 5.82 -7.43
C VAL A 633 -6.96 4.87 -6.95
N SER A 634 -7.89 5.38 -6.14
CA SER A 634 -9.06 4.60 -5.71
C SER A 634 -9.85 4.07 -6.90
N HIS A 635 -10.29 2.83 -6.83
CA HIS A 635 -11.20 2.22 -7.79
C HIS A 635 -12.17 1.25 -7.09
N TRP A 636 -13.03 0.58 -7.84
CA TRP A 636 -14.15 -0.21 -7.30
C TRP A 636 -13.77 -1.29 -6.28
N GLY A 637 -12.58 -1.86 -6.38
CA GLY A 637 -12.14 -2.94 -5.49
C GLY A 637 -11.51 -2.45 -4.19
N TRP A 638 -10.83 -1.30 -4.22
CA TRP A 638 -10.10 -0.75 -3.07
C TRP A 638 -9.72 0.71 -3.26
N ASN A 639 -9.44 1.39 -2.17
CA ASN A 639 -9.17 2.82 -2.19
C ASN A 639 -7.70 3.21 -2.36
N GLY A 640 -6.83 2.29 -2.44
CA GLY A 640 -5.40 2.51 -2.58
C GLY A 640 -4.62 1.48 -1.76
N ASN A 641 -3.35 1.34 -2.05
CA ASN A 641 -2.51 0.40 -1.35
C ASN A 641 -1.06 0.87 -1.32
N ALA A 642 -0.32 0.38 -0.36
CA ALA A 642 1.13 0.38 -0.40
C ALA A 642 1.61 -1.05 -0.63
N ARG A 643 2.65 -1.19 -1.43
CA ARG A 643 3.26 -2.47 -1.64
C ARG A 643 4.28 -2.75 -0.57
N ARG A 644 4.35 -4.01 -0.19
CA ARG A 644 5.36 -4.53 0.70
C ARG A 644 5.98 -5.79 0.13
N TYR A 645 7.16 -6.05 0.59
CA TYR A 645 7.94 -7.26 0.35
C TYR A 645 7.15 -8.57 0.54
N TRP A 646 6.11 -8.57 1.37
CA TRP A 646 5.32 -9.75 1.69
C TRP A 646 4.23 -10.11 0.67
N ASP A 647 3.92 -9.28 -0.29
CA ASP A 647 2.80 -9.50 -1.20
C ASP A 647 2.87 -10.89 -1.86
N PHE A 648 4.01 -11.26 -2.38
CA PHE A 648 4.19 -12.56 -3.02
C PHE A 648 4.10 -13.74 -2.04
N ILE A 649 4.53 -13.56 -0.78
CA ILE A 649 4.49 -14.61 0.24
C ILE A 649 3.05 -15.00 0.53
N TYR A 650 2.17 -14.02 0.68
CA TYR A 650 0.76 -14.27 0.95
C TYR A 650 0.02 -14.74 -0.29
N ALA A 651 0.27 -14.14 -1.45
CA ALA A 651 -0.32 -14.57 -2.71
C ALA A 651 -0.05 -16.05 -3.00
N GLY A 652 1.16 -16.52 -2.73
CA GLY A 652 1.49 -17.91 -2.96
C GLY A 652 0.96 -18.88 -1.91
N LYS A 653 0.67 -18.45 -0.68
CA LYS A 653 0.07 -19.30 0.36
C LYS A 653 -1.42 -19.53 0.18
N LEU A 654 -2.12 -18.51 -0.30
CA LEU A 654 -3.56 -18.53 -0.44
C LEU A 654 -3.88 -18.66 -1.92
N GLN A 655 -4.15 -19.86 -2.38
CA GLN A 655 -4.63 -20.10 -3.75
C GLN A 655 -5.81 -19.20 -4.09
N ARG A 656 -6.01 -18.87 -5.35
CA ARG A 656 -7.06 -17.98 -5.87
C ARG A 656 -6.89 -16.50 -5.55
N ILE A 657 -5.82 -16.06 -4.89
CA ILE A 657 -5.60 -14.64 -4.65
C ILE A 657 -5.35 -13.93 -5.97
N GLU A 658 -6.14 -12.90 -6.27
CA GLU A 658 -5.89 -11.96 -7.34
C GLU A 658 -4.87 -10.91 -6.90
N ARG A 659 -4.93 -10.48 -5.64
CA ARG A 659 -4.01 -9.51 -5.06
C ARG A 659 -4.09 -9.48 -3.55
N MET A 660 -2.98 -9.22 -2.89
CA MET A 660 -2.97 -8.77 -1.51
C MET A 660 -2.99 -7.24 -1.46
N ILE A 661 -3.91 -6.68 -0.68
CA ILE A 661 -4.03 -5.25 -0.43
C ILE A 661 -3.56 -5.01 1.00
N HIS A 662 -2.30 -4.68 1.14
CA HIS A 662 -1.70 -4.41 2.43
C HIS A 662 -1.64 -2.91 2.68
N HIS A 663 -2.47 -2.40 3.56
CA HIS A 663 -2.56 -0.97 3.83
C HIS A 663 -1.44 -0.42 4.73
N TYR A 664 -0.56 -1.26 5.21
CA TYR A 664 0.47 -0.94 6.17
C TYR A 664 1.23 0.36 5.85
N GLY A 665 1.78 0.50 4.66
CA GLY A 665 2.43 1.72 4.21
C GLY A 665 1.50 2.74 3.55
N SER A 666 0.23 2.40 3.27
CA SER A 666 -0.67 3.26 2.51
C SER A 666 -0.86 4.61 3.16
N SER A 667 -1.28 4.64 4.41
CA SER A 667 -1.56 5.89 5.11
C SER A 667 -0.29 6.65 5.49
N LEU A 668 0.80 5.96 5.78
CA LEU A 668 2.09 6.59 6.05
C LEU A 668 2.63 7.30 4.82
N ASN A 669 2.63 6.62 3.67
CA ASN A 669 3.06 7.21 2.40
C ASN A 669 2.06 8.23 1.83
N ALA A 670 0.81 8.21 2.25
CA ALA A 670 -0.17 9.23 1.92
C ALA A 670 0.17 10.60 2.54
N ILE A 671 0.80 10.63 3.72
CA ILE A 671 1.22 11.89 4.37
C ILE A 671 2.11 12.74 3.44
N PRO A 672 3.22 12.20 2.89
CA PRO A 672 4.03 12.90 1.90
C PRO A 672 3.24 13.38 0.68
N LEU A 673 2.41 12.52 0.09
CA LEU A 673 1.65 12.85 -1.12
C LEU A 673 0.69 14.00 -0.88
N LEU A 674 -0.07 13.98 0.21
CA LEU A 674 -1.02 15.02 0.57
C LEU A 674 -0.32 16.32 0.99
N THR A 675 0.85 16.21 1.63
CA THR A 675 1.68 17.38 1.94
C THR A 675 2.22 18.03 0.67
N GLN A 676 2.71 17.22 -0.27
CA GLN A 676 3.17 17.72 -1.56
C GLN A 676 2.02 18.32 -2.38
N PHE A 677 0.84 17.70 -2.36
CA PHE A 677 -0.35 18.24 -3.00
C PHE A 677 -0.72 19.64 -2.47
N ARG A 678 -0.69 19.84 -1.15
CA ARG A 678 -0.95 21.18 -0.59
C ARG A 678 0.03 22.25 -1.07
N GLN A 679 1.25 21.87 -1.43
CA GLN A 679 2.25 22.77 -2.03
C GLN A 679 2.08 22.90 -3.55
N GLN A 680 1.51 21.88 -4.21
CA GLN A 680 1.32 21.80 -5.65
C GLN A 680 -0.14 21.41 -6.00
N PRO A 681 -1.13 22.24 -5.69
CA PRO A 681 -2.56 21.87 -5.74
C PRO A 681 -3.11 21.61 -7.15
N LYS A 682 -2.30 21.82 -8.17
CA LYS A 682 -2.65 21.46 -9.56
C LYS A 682 -2.38 19.99 -9.88
N ASP A 683 -1.53 19.32 -9.10
CA ASP A 683 -1.23 17.88 -9.26
C ASP A 683 -2.28 17.04 -8.50
N THR A 684 -3.48 16.96 -9.06
CA THR A 684 -4.61 16.21 -8.46
C THR A 684 -4.36 14.71 -8.38
N TYR A 685 -3.39 14.18 -9.12
CA TYR A 685 -2.98 12.78 -9.00
C TYR A 685 -2.41 12.48 -7.60
N LEU A 686 -1.60 13.40 -7.04
CA LEU A 686 -1.12 13.27 -5.66
C LEU A 686 -2.26 13.21 -4.65
N LEU A 687 -3.30 14.01 -4.84
CA LEU A 687 -4.49 13.97 -3.98
C LEU A 687 -5.22 12.64 -4.11
N ARG A 688 -5.47 12.18 -5.34
CA ARG A 688 -6.23 10.94 -5.59
C ARG A 688 -5.54 9.73 -4.98
N VAL A 689 -4.22 9.59 -5.19
CA VAL A 689 -3.44 8.49 -4.60
C VAL A 689 -3.34 8.65 -3.08
N GLY A 690 -2.97 9.84 -2.60
CA GLY A 690 -2.81 10.09 -1.17
C GLY A 690 -4.10 9.95 -0.39
N TYR A 691 -5.22 10.45 -0.92
CA TYR A 691 -6.52 10.31 -0.25
C TYR A 691 -7.00 8.85 -0.23
N GLY A 692 -6.77 8.11 -1.31
CA GLY A 692 -6.99 6.67 -1.33
C GLY A 692 -6.17 5.95 -0.26
N GLY A 693 -4.90 6.34 -0.09
CA GLY A 693 -4.02 5.79 0.93
C GLY A 693 -4.44 6.07 2.37
N VAL A 694 -5.20 7.16 2.62
CA VAL A 694 -5.78 7.45 3.95
C VAL A 694 -7.10 6.72 4.15
N SER A 695 -7.97 6.69 3.14
CA SER A 695 -9.29 6.07 3.26
C SER A 695 -9.25 4.55 3.25
N GLY A 696 -8.28 3.96 2.56
CA GLY A 696 -8.09 2.51 2.49
C GLY A 696 -8.00 1.84 3.87
N PRO A 697 -7.09 2.26 4.76
CA PRO A 697 -6.97 1.66 6.08
C PRO A 697 -8.19 1.78 6.99
N LEU A 698 -9.08 2.74 6.74
CA LEU A 698 -10.36 2.82 7.47
C LEU A 698 -11.24 1.60 7.17
N THR A 699 -11.10 0.98 6.00
CA THR A 699 -11.82 -0.24 5.63
C THR A 699 -11.32 -1.46 6.40
N ASN A 700 -10.15 -1.39 7.03
CA ASN A 700 -9.61 -2.44 7.87
C ASN A 700 -10.29 -2.52 9.26
N ILE A 701 -11.02 -1.48 9.66
CA ILE A 701 -11.79 -1.50 10.91
C ILE A 701 -13.10 -2.25 10.68
N ARG A 702 -13.26 -3.36 11.38
CA ARG A 702 -14.48 -4.19 11.31
C ARG A 702 -15.62 -3.53 12.07
N GLN A 703 -16.84 -4.02 11.81
CA GLN A 703 -18.05 -3.52 12.49
C GLN A 703 -18.06 -3.75 14.00
N ASP A 704 -17.32 -4.74 14.51
CA ASP A 704 -17.14 -4.97 15.94
C ASP A 704 -16.02 -4.13 16.57
N GLY A 705 -15.23 -3.43 15.74
CA GLY A 705 -14.10 -2.62 16.16
C GLY A 705 -12.74 -3.34 16.12
N SER A 706 -12.72 -4.65 15.84
CA SER A 706 -11.48 -5.35 15.52
C SER A 706 -10.92 -4.86 14.19
N MET A 707 -9.67 -5.16 13.90
CA MET A 707 -9.00 -4.66 12.71
C MET A 707 -8.32 -5.80 11.96
N TYR A 708 -8.31 -5.63 10.63
CA TYR A 708 -7.50 -6.43 9.74
C TYR A 708 -6.14 -5.77 9.51
N ASN A 709 -5.12 -6.58 9.38
CA ASN A 709 -3.81 -6.14 8.91
C ASN A 709 -3.86 -5.78 7.42
N ALA A 710 -4.41 -6.68 6.60
CA ALA A 710 -4.51 -6.57 5.15
C ALA A 710 -5.81 -7.16 4.64
N PHE A 711 -6.09 -6.96 3.36
CA PHE A 711 -7.10 -7.70 2.61
C PHE A 711 -6.45 -8.55 1.54
N HIS A 712 -7.05 -9.70 1.29
CA HIS A 712 -6.74 -10.55 0.16
C HIS A 712 -7.89 -10.47 -0.84
N SER A 713 -7.58 -10.06 -2.07
CA SER A 713 -8.56 -10.05 -3.16
C SER A 713 -8.61 -11.44 -3.78
N PHE A 714 -9.79 -12.02 -3.78
CA PHE A 714 -10.12 -13.28 -4.45
C PHE A 714 -11.09 -13.00 -5.59
N PRO A 715 -11.31 -13.96 -6.50
CA PRO A 715 -12.25 -13.77 -7.62
C PRO A 715 -13.68 -13.38 -7.23
N ASP A 716 -14.07 -13.54 -5.99
CA ASP A 716 -15.43 -13.36 -5.51
C ASP A 716 -15.56 -12.42 -4.32
N THR A 717 -14.50 -12.10 -3.63
CA THR A 717 -14.58 -11.33 -2.39
C THR A 717 -13.23 -10.74 -1.97
N LEU A 718 -13.28 -9.79 -1.06
CA LEU A 718 -12.15 -9.38 -0.25
C LEU A 718 -12.19 -10.13 1.09
N VAL A 719 -11.13 -10.80 1.44
CA VAL A 719 -10.98 -11.50 2.73
C VAL A 719 -9.97 -10.74 3.57
N GLY A 720 -10.41 -10.26 4.74
CA GLY A 720 -9.51 -9.62 5.69
C GLY A 720 -8.59 -10.66 6.34
N ASP A 721 -7.34 -10.28 6.59
CA ASP A 721 -6.45 -11.05 7.45
C ASP A 721 -7.00 -10.98 8.88
N ASP A 722 -7.29 -12.12 9.46
CA ASP A 722 -7.90 -12.19 10.81
C ASP A 722 -7.00 -11.67 11.93
N TYR A 723 -5.77 -11.37 11.62
CA TYR A 723 -4.75 -10.93 12.54
C TYR A 723 -4.61 -9.41 12.53
N SER A 724 -4.63 -8.76 13.72
CA SER A 724 -4.55 -7.30 13.82
C SER A 724 -3.11 -6.74 13.83
N GLY A 725 -2.11 -7.60 13.73
CA GLY A 725 -0.72 -7.15 13.68
C GLY A 725 -0.50 -6.11 12.59
N ASP A 726 0.49 -5.27 12.70
CA ASP A 726 0.82 -4.19 11.75
C ASP A 726 -0.24 -3.08 11.54
N TYR A 727 -1.42 -3.20 12.14
CA TYR A 727 -2.46 -2.18 11.99
C TYR A 727 -2.13 -0.87 12.71
N GLY A 728 -1.33 -0.92 13.76
CA GLY A 728 -0.92 0.27 14.54
C GLY A 728 -0.33 1.39 13.68
N PRO A 729 0.70 1.12 12.87
CA PRO A 729 1.29 2.10 11.95
C PRO A 729 0.31 2.61 10.89
N ASN A 730 -0.55 1.74 10.34
CA ASN A 730 -1.62 2.17 9.44
C ASN A 730 -2.50 3.25 10.07
N PHE A 731 -2.96 2.98 11.28
CA PHE A 731 -3.87 3.88 11.98
C PHE A 731 -3.18 5.19 12.38
N LEU A 732 -1.90 5.14 12.76
CA LEU A 732 -1.10 6.35 12.98
C LEU A 732 -1.14 7.26 11.75
N GLY A 733 -0.89 6.70 10.58
CA GLY A 733 -0.94 7.46 9.32
C GLY A 733 -2.33 8.03 9.05
N VAL A 734 -3.41 7.28 9.30
CA VAL A 734 -4.79 7.79 9.19
C VAL A 734 -4.99 9.00 10.08
N MET A 735 -4.57 8.92 11.35
CA MET A 735 -4.78 10.02 12.31
C MET A 735 -3.97 11.26 11.97
N LEU A 736 -2.79 11.12 11.37
CA LEU A 736 -1.95 12.26 10.97
C LEU A 736 -2.36 12.86 9.61
N ALA A 737 -2.85 12.06 8.67
CA ALA A 737 -3.11 12.50 7.30
C ALA A 737 -4.57 12.84 7.01
N SER A 738 -5.54 12.35 7.80
CA SER A 738 -6.96 12.64 7.57
C SER A 738 -7.25 14.14 7.59
N ALA A 739 -7.89 14.62 6.53
CA ALA A 739 -8.36 15.98 6.36
C ALA A 739 -9.42 16.01 5.26
N THR A 740 -10.20 17.09 5.22
CA THR A 740 -11.08 17.39 4.10
C THR A 740 -10.35 18.28 3.10
N TYR A 741 -10.37 17.90 1.81
CA TYR A 741 -9.71 18.62 0.72
C TYR A 741 -10.75 19.17 -0.25
N VAL A 742 -10.85 20.49 -0.38
CA VAL A 742 -11.75 21.16 -1.32
C VAL A 742 -10.93 21.59 -2.53
N VAL A 743 -11.27 21.06 -3.68
CA VAL A 743 -10.48 21.23 -4.90
C VAL A 743 -11.37 21.45 -6.13
N ASP A 744 -10.85 22.17 -7.11
CA ASP A 744 -11.41 22.21 -8.46
C ASP A 744 -10.69 21.15 -9.29
N ASP A 745 -11.28 19.94 -9.31
CA ASP A 745 -10.71 18.79 -9.97
C ASP A 745 -10.98 18.85 -11.47
N PRO A 746 -9.99 18.63 -12.35
CA PRO A 746 -10.17 18.77 -13.80
C PRO A 746 -11.19 17.79 -14.38
N ASP A 747 -11.44 16.66 -13.74
CA ASP A 747 -12.38 15.64 -14.18
C ASP A 747 -13.74 15.73 -13.47
N LEU A 748 -13.75 16.11 -12.19
CA LEU A 748 -14.96 16.10 -11.35
C LEU A 748 -15.53 17.50 -11.10
N GLY A 749 -14.79 18.57 -11.42
CA GLY A 749 -15.15 19.94 -11.08
C GLY A 749 -14.91 20.25 -9.60
N LEU A 750 -15.68 21.16 -9.03
CA LEU A 750 -15.54 21.54 -7.62
C LEU A 750 -16.06 20.41 -6.72
N VAL A 751 -15.17 19.78 -5.99
CA VAL A 751 -15.43 18.62 -5.13
C VAL A 751 -14.76 18.74 -3.77
N ALA A 752 -15.26 17.97 -2.81
CA ALA A 752 -14.61 17.76 -1.52
C ALA A 752 -14.24 16.27 -1.34
N TYR A 753 -12.96 15.99 -1.19
CA TYR A 753 -12.50 14.69 -0.71
C TYR A 753 -12.62 14.67 0.81
N GLY A 754 -13.32 13.71 1.38
CA GLY A 754 -13.56 13.60 2.82
C GLY A 754 -14.61 14.55 3.38
N GLY A 755 -15.44 15.14 2.55
CA GLY A 755 -16.51 16.01 2.98
C GLY A 755 -17.68 16.10 2.01
N ASN A 756 -18.83 16.48 2.50
CA ASN A 756 -20.00 16.78 1.68
C ASN A 756 -19.98 18.27 1.27
N LEU A 757 -20.10 18.53 -0.01
CA LEU A 757 -20.03 19.87 -0.58
C LEU A 757 -21.39 20.25 -1.19
N ALA A 758 -21.84 21.46 -0.89
CA ALA A 758 -22.99 22.10 -1.50
C ALA A 758 -22.62 23.49 -2.03
N VAL A 759 -23.27 23.90 -3.12
CA VAL A 759 -23.13 25.24 -3.71
C VAL A 759 -24.49 25.87 -3.78
N ASP A 760 -24.64 27.04 -3.14
CA ASP A 760 -25.82 27.87 -3.24
C ASP A 760 -25.42 29.27 -3.76
N GLY A 761 -25.75 29.53 -5.01
CA GLY A 761 -25.33 30.74 -5.69
C GLY A 761 -23.80 30.88 -5.72
N GLN A 762 -23.28 31.84 -4.98
CA GLN A 762 -21.84 32.10 -4.86
C GLN A 762 -21.22 31.53 -3.58
N VAL A 763 -21.98 30.86 -2.75
CA VAL A 763 -21.49 30.29 -1.49
C VAL A 763 -21.23 28.80 -1.65
N VAL A 764 -20.03 28.39 -1.32
CA VAL A 764 -19.63 26.98 -1.18
C VAL A 764 -19.68 26.64 0.30
N THR A 765 -20.37 25.57 0.62
CA THR A 765 -20.46 25.03 1.98
C THR A 765 -19.93 23.60 1.99
N VAL A 766 -19.06 23.29 2.92
CA VAL A 766 -18.45 21.98 3.06
C VAL A 766 -18.61 21.47 4.48
N GLN A 767 -19.08 20.26 4.61
CA GLN A 767 -19.18 19.55 5.90
C GLN A 767 -18.12 18.45 5.94
N PRO A 768 -17.05 18.54 6.74
CA PRO A 768 -16.09 17.49 6.92
C PRO A 768 -16.73 16.16 7.35
N ARG A 769 -16.30 15.06 6.72
CA ARG A 769 -16.74 13.69 6.99
C ARG A 769 -15.55 12.72 7.13
N ASP A 770 -14.33 13.26 7.10
CA ASP A 770 -13.12 12.49 7.34
C ASP A 770 -13.03 11.97 8.78
N ALA A 771 -12.02 11.13 9.04
CA ALA A 771 -11.89 10.42 10.31
C ALA A 771 -11.64 11.33 11.51
N VAL A 772 -11.11 12.54 11.33
CA VAL A 772 -10.76 13.45 12.44
C VAL A 772 -11.64 14.71 12.51
N ARG A 773 -12.13 15.19 11.37
CA ARG A 773 -12.92 16.43 11.26
C ARG A 773 -12.24 17.67 11.86
N GLN A 774 -10.94 17.68 11.88
CA GLN A 774 -10.12 18.74 12.49
C GLN A 774 -9.28 19.50 11.48
N ARG A 775 -9.29 19.09 10.22
CA ARG A 775 -8.41 19.67 9.21
C ARG A 775 -9.15 19.88 7.90
N ILE A 776 -8.94 21.04 7.29
CA ILE A 776 -9.49 21.34 5.97
C ILE A 776 -8.48 22.10 5.12
N TYR A 777 -8.34 21.70 3.86
CA TYR A 777 -7.55 22.37 2.86
C TYR A 777 -8.46 22.90 1.73
N ILE A 778 -8.32 24.18 1.39
CA ILE A 778 -9.07 24.83 0.30
C ILE A 778 -8.06 25.23 -0.78
N SER A 779 -8.03 24.50 -1.87
CA SER A 779 -7.00 24.64 -2.92
C SER A 779 -7.05 25.98 -3.63
N SER A 780 -8.27 26.54 -3.87
CA SER A 780 -8.45 27.85 -4.51
C SER A 780 -7.89 29.01 -3.70
N MET A 781 -7.72 28.82 -2.39
CA MET A 781 -7.14 29.82 -1.48
C MET A 781 -5.70 29.46 -1.08
N GLY A 782 -5.28 28.21 -1.25
CA GLY A 782 -4.00 27.71 -0.75
C GLY A 782 -3.90 27.77 0.78
N VAL A 783 -5.02 27.61 1.49
CA VAL A 783 -5.10 27.67 2.94
C VAL A 783 -5.37 26.29 3.54
N TYR A 784 -4.61 25.92 4.55
CA TYR A 784 -4.80 24.71 5.35
C TYR A 784 -5.06 25.10 6.80
N ILE A 785 -6.21 24.70 7.33
CA ILE A 785 -6.67 25.05 8.67
C ILE A 785 -6.72 23.79 9.50
N VAL A 786 -6.14 23.85 10.70
CA VAL A 786 -6.06 22.77 11.68
C VAL A 786 -6.62 23.25 13.01
N VAL A 787 -7.46 22.45 13.64
CA VAL A 787 -7.96 22.68 15.00
C VAL A 787 -7.42 21.61 15.95
N SER A 788 -7.02 22.03 17.17
CA SER A 788 -6.38 21.15 18.13
C SER A 788 -7.36 20.18 18.80
N SER A 789 -8.62 20.54 18.89
CA SER A 789 -9.67 19.79 19.57
C SER A 789 -11.07 20.24 19.11
N GLY A 790 -12.08 19.46 19.41
CA GLY A 790 -13.41 19.65 18.83
C GLY A 790 -13.44 19.28 17.36
N TRP A 791 -14.47 19.72 16.62
CA TRP A 791 -14.67 19.43 15.21
C TRP A 791 -14.95 20.69 14.40
N ILE A 792 -14.53 20.69 13.17
CA ILE A 792 -15.06 21.57 12.12
C ILE A 792 -16.37 20.92 11.65
N ASP A 793 -17.50 21.47 12.05
CA ASP A 793 -18.82 21.00 11.65
C ASP A 793 -19.13 21.43 10.21
N GLN A 794 -18.79 22.69 9.90
CA GLN A 794 -19.01 23.27 8.60
C GLN A 794 -17.93 24.32 8.27
N CYS A 795 -17.66 24.43 6.98
CA CYS A 795 -16.82 25.47 6.41
C CYS A 795 -17.58 26.14 5.26
N SER A 796 -17.54 27.47 5.14
CA SER A 796 -18.14 28.21 4.03
C SER A 796 -17.23 29.30 3.48
N PHE A 797 -17.28 29.51 2.16
CA PHE A 797 -16.49 30.53 1.47
C PHE A 797 -17.13 30.90 0.12
N ALA A 798 -16.71 32.01 -0.45
CA ALA A 798 -17.19 32.44 -1.77
C ALA A 798 -16.57 31.57 -2.87
N ARG A 799 -17.37 31.12 -3.84
CA ARG A 799 -16.93 30.28 -4.96
C ARG A 799 -15.86 30.95 -5.83
N ALA A 800 -15.99 32.24 -6.05
CA ALA A 800 -15.04 33.02 -6.83
C ALA A 800 -14.37 34.07 -5.96
N ASN A 801 -13.04 34.24 -6.16
CA ASN A 801 -12.24 35.24 -5.46
C ASN A 801 -12.37 35.20 -3.93
N ALA A 802 -12.42 34.01 -3.35
CA ALA A 802 -12.52 33.84 -1.90
C ALA A 802 -11.30 34.47 -1.21
N LYS A 803 -11.56 35.44 -0.31
CA LYS A 803 -10.54 36.07 0.55
C LYS A 803 -10.73 35.74 2.02
N GLN A 804 -11.77 34.98 2.30
CA GLN A 804 -12.22 34.66 3.64
C GLN A 804 -12.88 33.28 3.64
N VAL A 805 -12.68 32.57 4.74
CA VAL A 805 -13.37 31.32 5.04
C VAL A 805 -14.00 31.45 6.44
N THR A 806 -15.20 30.95 6.58
CA THR A 806 -15.93 30.91 7.84
C THR A 806 -16.06 29.45 8.27
N LEU A 807 -15.62 29.14 9.48
CA LEU A 807 -15.72 27.82 10.10
C LEU A 807 -16.79 27.85 11.19
N GLN A 808 -17.58 26.78 11.27
CA GLN A 808 -18.40 26.47 12.45
C GLN A 808 -17.67 25.38 13.24
N LEU A 809 -17.21 25.72 14.45
CA LEU A 809 -16.52 24.81 15.33
C LEU A 809 -17.46 24.35 16.45
N VAL A 810 -17.44 23.04 16.72
CA VAL A 810 -18.27 22.42 17.78
C VAL A 810 -17.40 21.59 18.72
N PRO A 811 -17.83 21.33 19.96
CA PRO A 811 -17.11 20.52 20.93
C PRO A 811 -16.77 19.09 20.49
N GLY A 812 -17.55 18.52 19.55
CA GLY A 812 -17.45 17.14 19.14
C GLY A 812 -17.81 16.16 20.27
N PRO A 813 -17.64 14.84 20.04
CA PRO A 813 -17.94 13.81 21.05
C PRO A 813 -17.12 13.93 22.33
N SER A 814 -15.91 14.45 22.24
CA SER A 814 -15.02 14.66 23.37
C SER A 814 -15.43 15.80 24.31
N LYS A 815 -16.47 16.57 23.93
CA LYS A 815 -16.97 17.74 24.68
C LYS A 815 -15.87 18.77 24.98
N ALA A 816 -14.98 18.99 24.00
CA ALA A 816 -13.92 19.97 24.13
C ALA A 816 -14.48 21.36 24.42
N THR A 817 -13.88 22.08 25.37
CA THR A 817 -14.32 23.41 25.79
C THR A 817 -13.63 24.54 25.04
N SER A 818 -12.48 24.27 24.45
CA SER A 818 -11.73 25.23 23.64
C SER A 818 -10.93 24.49 22.57
N ALA A 819 -10.55 25.18 21.52
CA ALA A 819 -9.65 24.72 20.47
C ALA A 819 -8.61 25.79 20.15
N ILE A 820 -7.46 25.37 19.66
CA ILE A 820 -6.50 26.27 19.01
C ILE A 820 -6.65 26.07 17.51
N VAL A 821 -6.77 27.18 16.79
CA VAL A 821 -6.86 27.20 15.33
C VAL A 821 -5.48 27.60 14.80
N TRP A 822 -4.83 26.71 14.06
CA TRP A 822 -3.63 27.01 13.28
C TRP A 822 -4.00 27.20 11.82
N VAL A 823 -3.37 28.18 11.18
CA VAL A 823 -3.56 28.47 9.76
C VAL A 823 -2.22 28.41 9.06
N GLU A 824 -2.14 27.53 8.07
CA GLU A 824 -0.96 27.35 7.23
C GLU A 824 -1.29 27.78 5.80
N ASN A 825 -0.29 28.26 5.08
CA ASN A 825 -0.46 28.79 3.72
C ASN A 825 0.48 28.05 2.74
N PRO A 826 0.37 26.72 2.60
CA PRO A 826 1.24 25.94 1.75
C PRO A 826 1.06 26.33 0.28
N GLY A 827 2.17 26.61 -0.41
CA GLY A 827 2.14 26.93 -1.84
C GLY A 827 1.46 28.27 -2.21
N SER A 828 1.05 29.09 -1.23
CA SER A 828 0.39 30.38 -1.45
C SER A 828 1.25 31.57 -1.02
N SER A 829 1.26 32.61 -1.82
CA SER A 829 1.83 33.92 -1.43
C SER A 829 0.90 34.72 -0.51
N THR A 830 -0.38 34.41 -0.51
CA THR A 830 -1.39 35.07 0.34
C THR A 830 -1.30 34.49 1.75
N GLN A 831 -1.16 35.36 2.74
CA GLN A 831 -1.17 34.94 4.14
C GLN A 831 -2.58 35.07 4.69
N TYR A 832 -3.08 34.02 5.31
CA TYR A 832 -4.37 33.97 5.98
C TYR A 832 -4.17 33.86 7.49
N LYS A 833 -5.04 34.49 8.26
CA LYS A 833 -5.04 34.42 9.72
C LYS A 833 -6.47 34.46 10.27
N VAL A 834 -6.63 34.03 11.51
CA VAL A 834 -7.89 34.20 12.23
C VAL A 834 -8.13 35.71 12.48
N THR A 835 -9.30 36.17 12.08
CA THR A 835 -9.76 37.58 12.25
C THR A 835 -10.86 37.69 13.26
N SER A 836 -11.51 36.63 13.68
CA SER A 836 -12.48 36.62 14.79
C SER A 836 -11.78 36.92 16.11
N GLN A 837 -12.56 37.33 17.12
CA GLN A 837 -12.04 37.58 18.46
C GLN A 837 -11.49 36.24 19.05
N ALA A 838 -10.17 36.13 19.15
CA ALA A 838 -9.46 34.94 19.65
C ALA A 838 -8.16 35.38 20.32
N LYS A 839 -7.69 34.59 21.31
CA LYS A 839 -6.44 34.83 22.02
C LYS A 839 -5.30 34.09 21.32
N ALA A 840 -4.20 34.78 21.03
CA ALA A 840 -3.00 34.12 20.51
C ALA A 840 -2.44 33.14 21.56
N MET A 841 -2.20 31.89 21.15
CA MET A 841 -1.69 30.82 22.02
C MET A 841 -1.01 29.73 21.19
N ARG A 842 0.17 29.26 21.57
CA ARG A 842 0.89 28.16 20.95
C ARG A 842 1.06 28.29 19.43
N GLY A 843 1.34 29.49 18.95
CA GLY A 843 1.50 29.78 17.51
C GLY A 843 0.19 29.82 16.71
N GLY A 844 -0.97 29.77 17.35
CA GLY A 844 -2.30 29.86 16.75
C GLY A 844 -3.23 30.73 17.57
N TRP A 845 -4.53 30.54 17.44
CA TRP A 845 -5.59 31.35 18.07
C TRP A 845 -6.53 30.44 18.86
N GLN A 846 -6.62 30.70 20.15
CA GLN A 846 -7.53 29.98 21.04
C GLN A 846 -8.95 30.49 20.90
N VAL A 847 -9.90 29.60 20.69
CA VAL A 847 -11.32 29.81 20.58
C VAL A 847 -12.05 29.01 21.66
N GLN A 848 -13.01 29.60 22.36
CA GLN A 848 -13.89 28.85 23.27
C GLN A 848 -14.98 28.16 22.45
N LEU A 849 -15.21 26.87 22.71
CA LEU A 849 -16.23 26.08 22.01
C LEU A 849 -17.54 26.08 22.79
N ALA A 850 -18.66 26.09 22.07
CA ALA A 850 -20.01 26.02 22.63
C ALA A 850 -20.85 24.98 21.86
N ASN A 851 -21.85 24.40 22.52
CA ASN A 851 -22.70 23.35 21.92
C ASN A 851 -23.48 23.83 20.69
N VAL A 852 -23.78 25.09 20.62
CA VAL A 852 -24.48 25.74 19.46
C VAL A 852 -23.53 26.03 18.28
N GLY A 853 -22.29 25.66 18.42
CA GLY A 853 -21.24 26.02 17.46
C GLY A 853 -20.68 27.43 17.68
N VAL A 854 -19.43 27.61 17.26
CA VAL A 854 -18.74 28.91 17.32
C VAL A 854 -18.21 29.24 15.93
N GLU A 855 -18.56 30.45 15.48
CA GLU A 855 -18.09 30.92 14.19
C GLU A 855 -16.66 31.49 14.31
N VAL A 856 -15.77 31.00 13.42
CA VAL A 856 -14.40 31.50 13.31
C VAL A 856 -14.12 31.89 11.88
N THR A 857 -13.73 33.14 11.70
CA THR A 857 -13.35 33.67 10.41
C THR A 857 -11.85 33.65 10.22
N VAL A 858 -11.40 33.08 9.09
CA VAL A 858 -10.03 33.11 8.60
C VAL A 858 -10.01 33.94 7.32
N ALA A 859 -9.25 35.01 7.29
CA ALA A 859 -9.21 35.90 6.15
C ALA A 859 -7.78 36.26 5.75
N SER A 860 -7.61 36.74 4.50
CA SER A 860 -6.33 37.23 4.04
C SER A 860 -5.85 38.38 4.91
N ALA A 861 -4.57 38.36 5.29
CA ALA A 861 -3.95 39.38 6.15
C ALA A 861 -3.81 40.71 5.45
#